data_8317b541b49c03fada619adba76fb11e
#
_entry.id   8317b541b49c03fada619adba76fb11e
#
_cell.length_a   1.000
_cell.length_b   1.000
_cell.length_c   1.000
_cell.angle_alpha   90.00
_cell.angle_beta   90.00
_cell.angle_gamma   90.00
#
_symmetry.space_group_name_H-M   'P 1'
#
loop_
_entity.id
_entity.type
_entity.pdbx_description
1 polymer ?
#
loop_
_entity_poly.entity_id
_entity_poly.type
_entity_poly.pdbx_seq_one_letter_code
_entity_poly.pdbx_strand_id
1 'polypeptide(L)'
;MTTNLIDMQNSDVIMCTNNMAENHPVGFQWVMKAKERGAKVIHVDPRFTRTSAVSDIHVPLRSGTNIAFFGGLMSYAMQNNLYFKDYVVSFTNASFLIDPAFKTATDLGGLFEGLEQTGKGGTDPHVAQTYNKSSWKYQLDGEGNPKRDLTLKDPSSVFQLLRRHYSRYTPEMVERICGIPKAKFVEVAGLYCGNSGREKTGTITYALNLTQHTNGVQNIRALCMLQLLLGNIGRPGGGVVALRGHANVQGATDLEVLYHELPGYLPMPLRDAHPDLKTYLEKETPKGGFWVNRPKFFVSLLKAFYGDAATKENEFGYQWLPKRASADAYSHQHTFVDMYKGKVKAFFCDGQNPAVGGPNAKLARAAMQRLDWMVVVDIFLTETAEVWKTPGTNPKDVKTEMFFIPAAPAAEKDGSLTNTMRLIQWHEKSVNPPGQVQTDAQFICTLAHGLQKMYAGSKKDRDKGFLAANFTYGEKPDHPEVELVLKEINGFATEDINDKDGKLVYKKGQALSTFVHMTDDGKTAGGCWIYTGVINETPDGKLVNKANAHKPPDEKDYLAHGWAFAWPANRRIIYNRASADLAGKPWSEKKKLIWWDPEAPGQTPDKKGKWVGLDVPDFNAFLAPDAKNGDKPFIMRADLVGAFFGPLNDGPFPEHYEPIESPTRNLLSKQQNNPVAKIWSLPDQKNDLAPLGSKDYPYVITTYRLTEHHLSGVMSRYLPMLAEMFESHFAEISQELAKEIGIANGDKVTVSTPRGKIVAKAMVTHRLKPFQIDGKTVHQIGVPWHWGWKGVDSLPGSKGDITNDLSATVADPTVYIQETKAFMCNVKKGEV
;
A
#
# COMPACT_ATOMS: atom_id res chain seq x y z
N MET A 1 5.42 -4.21 3.45
CA MET A 1 5.33 -5.10 4.62
C MET A 1 6.38 -6.19 4.53
N THR A 2 7.25 -6.30 5.53
CA THR A 2 8.37 -7.26 5.49
C THR A 2 8.38 -8.24 6.68
N THR A 3 7.46 -8.06 7.63
CA THR A 3 7.28 -8.95 8.78
C THR A 3 5.80 -9.08 9.14
N ASN A 4 5.42 -9.99 10.01
CA ASN A 4 4.06 -10.12 10.50
C ASN A 4 3.85 -9.35 11.82
N LEU A 5 2.59 -9.11 12.19
CA LEU A 5 2.28 -8.37 13.42
C LEU A 5 2.76 -9.12 14.67
N ILE A 6 2.66 -10.46 14.67
CA ILE A 6 3.05 -11.29 15.79
C ILE A 6 4.55 -11.15 16.09
N ASP A 7 5.38 -11.02 15.04
CA ASP A 7 6.83 -10.87 15.20
C ASP A 7 7.25 -9.54 15.86
N MET A 8 6.38 -8.52 15.86
CA MET A 8 6.69 -7.26 16.55
C MET A 8 7.02 -7.46 18.04
N GLN A 9 6.50 -8.53 18.68
CA GLN A 9 6.88 -8.85 20.05
C GLN A 9 8.38 -9.10 20.25
N ASN A 10 9.13 -9.39 19.16
CA ASN A 10 10.57 -9.63 19.18
C ASN A 10 11.40 -8.37 18.89
N SER A 11 10.77 -7.22 18.68
CA SER A 11 11.44 -5.94 18.48
C SER A 11 12.14 -5.46 19.75
N ASP A 12 13.28 -4.80 19.61
CA ASP A 12 13.96 -4.06 20.69
C ASP A 12 13.51 -2.60 20.75
N VAL A 13 13.01 -2.09 19.61
CA VAL A 13 12.38 -0.77 19.48
C VAL A 13 11.26 -0.80 18.44
N ILE A 14 10.16 -0.14 18.72
CA ILE A 14 9.05 0.01 17.77
C ILE A 14 8.75 1.49 17.58
N MET A 15 8.73 1.95 16.34
CA MET A 15 8.29 3.29 15.99
C MET A 15 6.91 3.20 15.32
N CYS A 16 5.89 3.64 16.02
CA CYS A 16 4.54 3.80 15.49
C CYS A 16 4.43 5.21 14.88
N THR A 17 4.27 5.30 13.56
CA THR A 17 4.03 6.59 12.90
C THR A 17 2.54 6.84 12.65
N ASN A 18 1.69 6.07 13.30
CA ASN A 18 0.25 6.12 13.18
C ASN A 18 -0.42 5.75 14.50
N ASN A 19 -1.68 6.11 14.67
CA ASN A 19 -2.46 5.81 15.86
C ASN A 19 -2.90 4.34 15.91
N MET A 20 -1.96 3.43 16.10
CA MET A 20 -2.20 1.98 16.02
C MET A 20 -3.08 1.45 17.16
N ALA A 21 -2.95 1.98 18.37
CA ALA A 21 -3.73 1.52 19.53
C ALA A 21 -5.24 1.74 19.35
N GLU A 22 -5.64 2.80 18.64
CA GLU A 22 -7.05 3.09 18.36
C GLU A 22 -7.56 2.41 17.09
N ASN A 23 -6.74 2.38 16.02
CA ASN A 23 -7.20 1.94 14.71
C ASN A 23 -6.90 0.45 14.40
N HIS A 24 -5.99 -0.18 15.15
CA HIS A 24 -5.60 -1.58 14.98
C HIS A 24 -5.36 -2.23 16.36
N PRO A 25 -6.34 -2.20 17.27
CA PRO A 25 -6.15 -2.61 18.68
C PRO A 25 -5.71 -4.06 18.80
N VAL A 26 -6.26 -4.97 17.99
CA VAL A 26 -5.88 -6.39 17.99
C VAL A 26 -4.41 -6.58 17.61
N GLY A 27 -3.91 -5.83 16.64
CA GLY A 27 -2.48 -5.84 16.28
C GLY A 27 -1.59 -5.17 17.32
N PHE A 28 -2.11 -4.18 18.05
CA PHE A 28 -1.36 -3.43 19.04
C PHE A 28 -0.95 -4.25 20.27
N GLN A 29 -1.63 -5.36 20.56
CA GLN A 29 -1.22 -6.30 21.60
C GLN A 29 0.25 -6.73 21.46
N TRP A 30 0.75 -6.89 20.23
CA TRP A 30 2.13 -7.32 19.99
C TRP A 30 3.15 -6.21 20.27
N VAL A 31 2.76 -4.95 20.13
CA VAL A 31 3.55 -3.79 20.59
C VAL A 31 3.65 -3.80 22.12
N MET A 32 2.54 -4.07 22.80
CA MET A 32 2.53 -4.17 24.27
C MET A 32 3.36 -5.35 24.77
N LYS A 33 3.28 -6.53 24.15
CA LYS A 33 4.16 -7.68 24.47
C LYS A 33 5.64 -7.37 24.26
N ALA A 34 6.01 -6.62 23.21
CA ALA A 34 7.39 -6.15 23.05
C ALA A 34 7.80 -5.24 24.21
N LYS A 35 6.93 -4.29 24.58
CA LYS A 35 7.18 -3.35 25.69
C LYS A 35 7.36 -4.07 27.04
N GLU A 36 6.55 -5.08 27.33
CA GLU A 36 6.67 -5.94 28.50
C GLU A 36 8.04 -6.67 28.58
N ARG A 37 8.65 -6.95 27.41
CA ARG A 37 10.01 -7.51 27.29
C ARG A 37 11.12 -6.46 27.35
N GLY A 38 10.78 -5.19 27.56
CA GLY A 38 11.73 -4.07 27.66
C GLY A 38 11.98 -3.31 26.36
N ALA A 39 11.30 -3.62 25.28
CA ALA A 39 11.37 -2.84 24.06
C ALA A 39 10.89 -1.40 24.28
N LYS A 40 11.49 -0.46 23.55
CA LYS A 40 11.07 0.94 23.58
C LYS A 40 10.05 1.24 22.48
N VAL A 41 9.02 2.01 22.83
CA VAL A 41 7.97 2.42 21.90
C VAL A 41 8.03 3.92 21.68
N ILE A 42 8.21 4.32 20.42
CA ILE A 42 8.22 5.72 19.97
C ILE A 42 6.96 5.92 19.16
N HIS A 43 6.19 6.96 19.48
CA HIS A 43 5.03 7.36 18.68
C HIS A 43 5.27 8.70 17.99
N VAL A 44 5.17 8.73 16.67
CA VAL A 44 5.39 9.93 15.83
C VAL A 44 4.05 10.31 15.19
N ASP A 45 3.39 11.33 15.73
CA ASP A 45 2.08 11.79 15.29
C ASP A 45 1.89 13.25 15.73
N PRO A 46 1.37 14.15 14.90
CA PRO A 46 1.10 15.54 15.30
C PRO A 46 0.11 15.63 16.47
N ARG A 47 -0.74 14.64 16.63
CA ARG A 47 -1.79 14.56 17.63
C ARG A 47 -1.42 13.57 18.74
N PHE A 48 -1.60 13.97 20.00
CA PHE A 48 -1.49 13.03 21.13
C PHE A 48 -2.69 12.09 21.15
N THR A 49 -2.45 10.78 21.09
CA THR A 49 -3.47 9.73 20.97
C THR A 49 -3.30 8.67 22.06
N ARG A 50 -4.17 7.64 22.08
CA ARG A 50 -4.01 6.49 22.96
C ARG A 50 -2.68 5.75 22.72
N THR A 51 -2.19 5.73 21.48
CA THR A 51 -0.84 5.20 21.19
C THR A 51 0.24 6.03 21.89
N SER A 52 0.11 7.37 21.88
CA SER A 52 1.04 8.26 22.59
C SER A 52 1.06 8.00 24.10
N ALA A 53 -0.11 7.77 24.69
CA ALA A 53 -0.28 7.58 26.11
C ALA A 53 0.45 6.33 26.67
N VAL A 54 0.66 5.33 25.83
CA VAL A 54 1.35 4.08 26.23
C VAL A 54 2.76 3.95 25.66
N SER A 55 3.19 4.93 24.84
CA SER A 55 4.54 4.99 24.29
C SER A 55 5.54 5.54 25.30
N ASP A 56 6.82 5.18 25.17
CA ASP A 56 7.89 5.75 26.00
C ASP A 56 8.18 7.21 25.59
N ILE A 57 8.00 7.51 24.29
CA ILE A 57 8.22 8.86 23.74
C ILE A 57 7.12 9.18 22.72
N HIS A 58 6.47 10.34 22.87
CA HIS A 58 5.65 10.97 21.83
C HIS A 58 6.43 12.09 21.15
N VAL A 59 6.39 12.09 19.81
CA VAL A 59 7.11 13.02 18.94
C VAL A 59 6.09 13.71 18.03
N PRO A 60 5.59 14.87 18.40
CA PRO A 60 4.76 15.65 17.50
C PRO A 60 5.61 16.22 16.37
N LEU A 61 5.15 16.07 15.12
CA LEU A 61 5.79 16.70 13.98
C LEU A 61 4.76 17.39 13.09
N ARG A 62 5.13 18.48 12.43
CA ARG A 62 4.28 19.16 11.47
C ARG A 62 3.93 18.22 10.31
N SER A 63 2.66 18.13 9.95
CA SER A 63 2.19 17.30 8.82
C SER A 63 2.91 17.69 7.53
N GLY A 64 3.28 16.66 6.72
CA GLY A 64 3.99 16.85 5.46
C GLY A 64 5.52 16.85 5.55
N THR A 65 6.11 16.68 6.75
CA THR A 65 7.58 16.76 6.94
C THR A 65 8.25 15.40 7.19
N ASN A 66 7.60 14.31 6.81
CA ASN A 66 8.07 12.94 7.07
C ASN A 66 9.47 12.66 6.54
N ILE A 67 9.78 13.09 5.29
CA ILE A 67 11.12 12.87 4.69
C ILE A 67 12.20 13.64 5.48
N ALA A 68 11.90 14.85 5.98
CA ALA A 68 12.85 15.59 6.79
C ALA A 68 13.18 14.85 8.10
N PHE A 69 12.17 14.26 8.74
CA PHE A 69 12.33 13.45 9.94
C PHE A 69 13.15 12.17 9.67
N PHE A 70 12.76 11.35 8.70
CA PHE A 70 13.49 10.11 8.37
C PHE A 70 14.88 10.38 7.79
N GLY A 71 15.03 11.43 6.98
CA GLY A 71 16.30 11.90 6.47
C GLY A 71 17.27 12.29 7.60
N GLY A 72 16.73 12.98 8.62
CA GLY A 72 17.47 13.28 9.84
C GLY A 72 17.93 12.03 10.59
N LEU A 73 17.06 11.01 10.72
CA LEU A 73 17.43 9.73 11.34
C LEU A 73 18.53 9.01 10.56
N MET A 74 18.44 8.98 9.22
CA MET A 74 19.49 8.39 8.37
C MET A 74 20.79 9.17 8.47
N SER A 75 20.73 10.51 8.49
CA SER A 75 21.91 11.36 8.70
C SER A 75 22.57 11.05 10.04
N TYR A 76 21.79 11.01 11.11
CA TYR A 76 22.29 10.70 12.45
C TYR A 76 22.94 9.32 12.51
N ALA A 77 22.29 8.29 11.93
CA ALA A 77 22.84 6.93 11.90
C ALA A 77 24.18 6.86 11.17
N MET A 78 24.31 7.53 10.00
CA MET A 78 25.55 7.52 9.22
C MET A 78 26.66 8.36 9.86
N GLN A 79 26.36 9.51 10.45
CA GLN A 79 27.36 10.36 11.11
C GLN A 79 27.90 9.75 12.39
N ASN A 80 27.08 9.00 13.14
CA ASN A 80 27.48 8.35 14.39
C ASN A 80 27.87 6.88 14.22
N ASN A 81 28.03 6.38 12.97
CA ASN A 81 28.37 4.99 12.65
C ASN A 81 27.44 3.95 13.28
N LEU A 82 26.14 4.27 13.41
CA LEU A 82 25.12 3.40 13.99
C LEU A 82 24.41 2.50 12.94
N TYR A 83 24.84 2.55 11.67
CA TYR A 83 24.32 1.67 10.63
C TYR A 83 24.99 0.29 10.68
N PHE A 84 24.25 -0.75 10.24
CA PHE A 84 24.79 -2.11 10.22
C PHE A 84 25.63 -2.34 8.95
N LYS A 85 26.91 -1.96 8.98
CA LYS A 85 27.82 -1.93 7.84
C LYS A 85 27.86 -3.24 7.05
N ASP A 86 28.03 -4.39 7.74
CA ASP A 86 28.15 -5.70 7.07
C ASP A 86 26.89 -6.05 6.28
N TYR A 87 25.72 -5.81 6.85
CA TYR A 87 24.43 -6.00 6.18
C TYR A 87 24.29 -5.05 4.98
N VAL A 88 24.63 -3.78 5.15
CA VAL A 88 24.52 -2.73 4.10
C VAL A 88 25.41 -3.09 2.90
N VAL A 89 26.66 -3.48 3.13
CA VAL A 89 27.59 -3.87 2.07
C VAL A 89 27.17 -5.16 1.38
N SER A 90 26.68 -6.14 2.15
CA SER A 90 26.35 -7.47 1.62
C SER A 90 25.05 -7.49 0.82
N PHE A 91 24.02 -6.77 1.29
CA PHE A 91 22.67 -6.98 0.84
C PHE A 91 22.02 -5.79 0.13
N THR A 92 22.73 -4.67 0.00
CA THR A 92 22.16 -3.47 -0.64
C THR A 92 23.02 -2.96 -1.81
N ASN A 93 22.48 -2.02 -2.57
CA ASN A 93 23.24 -1.34 -3.63
C ASN A 93 24.14 -0.20 -3.11
N ALA A 94 24.39 -0.12 -1.80
CA ALA A 94 25.22 0.92 -1.18
C ALA A 94 26.63 1.01 -1.79
N SER A 95 27.22 -0.13 -2.13
CA SER A 95 28.57 -0.24 -2.71
C SER A 95 28.63 0.01 -4.22
N PHE A 96 27.49 0.14 -4.92
CA PHE A 96 27.46 0.32 -6.37
C PHE A 96 27.88 1.74 -6.75
N LEU A 97 28.64 1.88 -7.85
CA LEU A 97 29.11 3.17 -8.35
C LEU A 97 28.11 3.74 -9.36
N ILE A 98 27.74 5.00 -9.18
CA ILE A 98 26.75 5.70 -10.03
C ILE A 98 27.48 6.43 -11.17
N ASP A 99 26.83 6.58 -12.30
CA ASP A 99 27.30 7.35 -13.44
C ASP A 99 27.77 8.74 -13.00
N PRO A 100 29.01 9.19 -13.38
CA PRO A 100 29.55 10.49 -13.00
C PRO A 100 28.73 11.69 -13.49
N ALA A 101 27.89 11.52 -14.50
CA ALA A 101 27.01 12.57 -15.00
C ALA A 101 25.83 12.87 -14.06
N PHE A 102 25.53 11.96 -13.13
CA PHE A 102 24.41 12.13 -12.20
C PHE A 102 24.71 13.22 -11.15
N LYS A 103 23.78 14.17 -11.02
CA LYS A 103 23.80 15.22 -9.98
C LYS A 103 22.64 15.03 -9.02
N THR A 104 22.93 15.18 -7.73
CA THR A 104 21.97 15.03 -6.64
C THR A 104 21.18 16.31 -6.38
N ALA A 105 20.15 16.22 -5.56
CA ALA A 105 19.40 17.38 -5.07
C ALA A 105 20.28 18.39 -4.32
N THR A 106 21.38 17.94 -3.72
CA THR A 106 22.38 18.83 -3.10
C THR A 106 23.06 19.73 -4.12
N ASP A 107 23.30 19.22 -5.31
CA ASP A 107 23.99 19.97 -6.39
C ASP A 107 23.06 20.93 -7.11
N LEU A 108 21.76 20.60 -7.19
CA LEU A 108 20.78 21.28 -8.02
C LEU A 108 19.67 21.98 -7.21
N GLY A 109 19.95 22.29 -5.94
CA GLY A 109 19.04 23.08 -5.11
C GLY A 109 17.66 22.44 -4.87
N GLY A 110 17.63 21.11 -4.70
CA GLY A 110 16.43 20.33 -4.46
C GLY A 110 15.91 19.55 -5.67
N LEU A 111 16.55 19.69 -6.82
CA LEU A 111 16.21 18.94 -8.04
C LEU A 111 17.27 17.85 -8.30
N PHE A 112 16.89 16.84 -9.05
CA PHE A 112 17.82 15.82 -9.55
C PHE A 112 18.17 16.09 -11.01
N GLU A 113 19.28 15.49 -11.49
CA GLU A 113 19.66 15.57 -12.90
C GLU A 113 18.53 15.04 -13.80
N GLY A 114 18.31 15.70 -14.94
CA GLY A 114 17.37 15.25 -15.95
C GLY A 114 15.94 15.80 -15.82
N LEU A 115 15.68 16.81 -14.98
CA LEU A 115 14.36 17.45 -14.97
C LEU A 115 14.09 18.14 -16.32
N GLU A 116 13.03 17.73 -16.98
CA GLU A 116 12.61 18.23 -18.28
C GLU A 116 11.19 18.81 -18.23
N GLN A 117 10.97 19.87 -18.98
CA GLN A 117 9.63 20.37 -19.28
C GLN A 117 9.03 19.52 -20.41
N THR A 118 8.02 18.73 -20.12
CA THR A 118 7.27 18.03 -21.16
C THR A 118 6.28 19.02 -21.78
N GLY A 119 6.64 19.67 -22.89
CA GLY A 119 5.83 20.68 -23.59
C GLY A 119 4.49 20.20 -24.15
N LYS A 120 4.04 19.02 -23.77
CA LYS A 120 2.73 18.42 -24.05
C LYS A 120 2.37 17.51 -22.87
N GLY A 121 2.16 18.08 -21.69
CA GLY A 121 1.32 17.41 -20.72
C GLY A 121 0.01 17.13 -21.44
N GLY A 122 -0.42 15.86 -21.53
CA GLY A 122 -1.76 15.55 -22.00
C GLY A 122 -2.76 16.44 -21.25
N THR A 123 -3.96 16.52 -21.54
CA THR A 123 -5.08 17.28 -21.00
C THR A 123 -4.93 18.02 -19.63
N ASP A 124 -3.76 18.02 -18.99
CA ASP A 124 -3.47 18.68 -17.71
C ASP A 124 -2.30 19.67 -17.87
N PRO A 125 -2.58 20.99 -17.90
CA PRO A 125 -1.57 22.03 -18.07
C PRO A 125 -0.60 22.15 -16.88
N HIS A 126 -0.89 21.49 -15.73
CA HIS A 126 -0.06 21.58 -14.53
C HIS A 126 0.95 20.42 -14.41
N VAL A 127 0.89 19.42 -15.30
CA VAL A 127 1.87 18.30 -15.32
C VAL A 127 2.90 18.55 -16.41
N ALA A 128 3.64 19.62 -16.26
CA ALA A 128 4.60 20.03 -17.26
C ALA A 128 6.02 19.43 -17.08
N GLN A 129 6.25 18.64 -16.04
CA GLN A 129 7.61 18.21 -15.70
C GLN A 129 7.71 16.69 -15.49
N THR A 130 8.82 16.13 -15.93
CA THR A 130 9.22 14.75 -15.72
C THR A 130 10.74 14.68 -15.62
N TYR A 131 11.28 13.54 -15.18
CA TYR A 131 12.73 13.32 -15.16
C TYR A 131 13.15 12.38 -16.30
N ASN A 132 14.10 12.83 -17.11
CA ASN A 132 14.92 11.97 -17.95
C ASN A 132 15.93 11.24 -17.05
N LYS A 133 15.81 9.92 -16.97
CA LYS A 133 16.55 9.07 -16.04
C LYS A 133 17.83 8.48 -16.65
N SER A 134 18.29 8.97 -17.80
CA SER A 134 19.40 8.38 -18.54
C SER A 134 20.72 8.35 -17.75
N SER A 135 20.96 9.35 -16.88
CA SER A 135 22.11 9.40 -15.96
C SER A 135 21.91 8.62 -14.65
N TRP A 136 20.69 8.11 -14.37
CA TRP A 136 20.36 7.39 -13.13
C TRP A 136 20.71 5.90 -13.24
N LYS A 137 21.93 5.61 -13.60
CA LYS A 137 22.42 4.26 -13.86
C LYS A 137 23.76 4.01 -13.15
N TYR A 138 24.10 2.75 -13.04
CA TYR A 138 25.39 2.32 -12.49
C TYR A 138 26.48 2.37 -13.53
N GLN A 139 27.73 2.60 -13.07
CA GLN A 139 28.92 2.27 -13.85
C GLN A 139 29.03 0.75 -13.99
N LEU A 140 29.32 0.26 -15.18
CA LEU A 140 29.45 -1.17 -15.45
C LEU A 140 30.91 -1.56 -15.64
N ASP A 141 31.24 -2.80 -15.26
CA ASP A 141 32.49 -3.46 -15.58
C ASP A 141 32.47 -4.03 -17.02
N GLY A 142 33.55 -4.70 -17.40
CA GLY A 142 33.68 -5.32 -18.75
C GLY A 142 32.70 -6.45 -19.02
N GLU A 143 32.07 -7.02 -17.99
CA GLU A 143 31.09 -8.09 -18.08
C GLU A 143 29.65 -7.54 -18.00
N GLY A 144 29.47 -6.24 -17.82
CA GLY A 144 28.17 -5.58 -17.69
C GLY A 144 27.58 -5.63 -16.28
N ASN A 145 28.34 -5.99 -15.26
CA ASN A 145 27.90 -5.93 -13.87
C ASN A 145 28.16 -4.54 -13.26
N PRO A 146 27.36 -4.09 -12.31
CA PRO A 146 27.63 -2.85 -11.59
C PRO A 146 28.97 -2.86 -10.87
N LYS A 147 29.83 -1.87 -11.15
CA LYS A 147 31.08 -1.67 -10.39
C LYS A 147 30.77 -1.40 -8.92
N ARG A 148 31.61 -1.92 -8.02
CA ARG A 148 31.39 -1.85 -6.57
C ARG A 148 32.64 -1.36 -5.82
N ASP A 149 32.41 -0.55 -4.81
CA ASP A 149 33.37 -0.26 -3.75
C ASP A 149 32.88 -0.82 -2.42
N LEU A 150 33.42 -1.96 -2.00
CA LEU A 150 33.04 -2.62 -0.74
C LEU A 150 33.50 -1.86 0.51
N THR A 151 34.44 -0.90 0.34
CA THR A 151 34.90 -0.05 1.43
C THR A 151 33.90 1.07 1.76
N LEU A 152 32.99 1.38 0.84
CA LEU A 152 32.04 2.48 0.90
C LEU A 152 32.71 3.87 0.96
N LYS A 153 33.95 4.03 0.40
CA LYS A 153 34.71 5.28 0.44
C LYS A 153 34.69 6.05 -0.87
N ASP A 154 34.45 5.36 -2.00
CA ASP A 154 34.39 6.00 -3.32
C ASP A 154 33.27 7.05 -3.35
N PRO A 155 33.59 8.31 -3.73
CA PRO A 155 32.60 9.40 -3.78
C PRO A 155 31.42 9.14 -4.73
N SER A 156 31.59 8.28 -5.75
CA SER A 156 30.54 7.88 -6.69
C SER A 156 29.69 6.72 -6.17
N SER A 157 30.04 6.11 -5.03
CA SER A 157 29.24 5.03 -4.46
C SER A 157 27.88 5.55 -4.00
N VAL A 158 26.85 4.70 -4.15
CA VAL A 158 25.50 5.02 -3.65
C VAL A 158 25.56 5.46 -2.19
N PHE A 159 26.39 4.81 -1.36
CA PHE A 159 26.52 5.16 0.05
C PHE A 159 27.06 6.58 0.26
N GLN A 160 28.09 7.01 -0.45
CA GLN A 160 28.64 8.37 -0.30
C GLN A 160 27.68 9.42 -0.87
N LEU A 161 27.01 9.13 -1.97
CA LEU A 161 25.94 10.00 -2.48
C LEU A 161 24.80 10.14 -1.48
N LEU A 162 24.37 9.03 -0.87
CA LEU A 162 23.37 9.02 0.20
C LEU A 162 23.81 9.84 1.42
N ARG A 163 25.05 9.63 1.88
CA ARG A 163 25.63 10.36 3.01
C ARG A 163 25.68 11.86 2.75
N ARG A 164 26.11 12.26 1.55
CA ARG A 164 26.14 13.65 1.12
C ARG A 164 24.73 14.25 1.01
N HIS A 165 23.79 13.50 0.44
CA HIS A 165 22.40 13.93 0.29
C HIS A 165 21.77 14.23 1.64
N TYR A 166 21.89 13.31 2.62
CA TYR A 166 21.27 13.47 3.94
C TYR A 166 22.11 14.28 4.93
N SER A 167 23.34 14.68 4.62
CA SER A 167 24.14 15.56 5.51
C SER A 167 23.48 16.91 5.78
N ARG A 168 22.58 17.36 4.89
CA ARG A 168 21.77 18.59 5.03
C ARG A 168 20.67 18.47 6.09
N TYR A 169 20.25 17.26 6.41
CA TYR A 169 19.16 16.95 7.35
C TYR A 169 19.72 16.84 8.78
N THR A 170 20.29 17.96 9.27
CA THR A 170 20.85 18.02 10.62
C THR A 170 19.75 18.07 11.68
N PRO A 171 20.03 17.78 12.96
CA PRO A 171 19.04 17.91 14.03
C PRO A 171 18.43 19.31 14.10
N GLU A 172 19.22 20.37 13.85
CA GLU A 172 18.74 21.74 13.78
C GLU A 172 17.78 21.99 12.60
N MET A 173 18.08 21.37 11.45
CA MET A 173 17.22 21.47 10.28
C MET A 173 15.89 20.72 10.51
N VAL A 174 15.93 19.56 11.15
CA VAL A 174 14.72 18.81 11.55
C VAL A 174 13.86 19.64 12.50
N GLU A 175 14.47 20.31 13.49
CA GLU A 175 13.74 21.21 14.38
C GLU A 175 13.04 22.32 13.59
N ARG A 176 13.76 23.00 12.69
CA ARG A 176 13.23 24.13 11.91
C ARG A 176 12.12 23.72 10.93
N ILE A 177 12.19 22.52 10.35
CA ILE A 177 11.22 22.01 9.36
C ILE A 177 10.04 21.30 10.04
N CYS A 178 10.33 20.39 10.98
CA CYS A 178 9.35 19.51 11.58
C CYS A 178 8.70 20.08 12.85
N GLY A 179 9.36 21.07 13.49
CA GLY A 179 8.94 21.60 14.78
C GLY A 179 9.26 20.67 15.96
N ILE A 180 10.12 19.69 15.77
CA ILE A 180 10.59 18.79 16.84
C ILE A 180 11.81 19.43 17.48
N PRO A 181 11.82 19.74 18.79
CA PRO A 181 13.00 20.30 19.44
C PRO A 181 14.25 19.44 19.21
N LYS A 182 15.39 20.06 18.88
CA LYS A 182 16.66 19.38 18.57
C LYS A 182 17.03 18.31 19.61
N ALA A 183 16.94 18.64 20.89
CA ALA A 183 17.25 17.69 21.97
C ALA A 183 16.34 16.44 21.91
N LYS A 184 15.04 16.65 21.64
CA LYS A 184 14.05 15.58 21.51
C LYS A 184 14.33 14.72 20.28
N PHE A 185 14.69 15.33 19.15
CA PHE A 185 15.07 14.59 17.95
C PHE A 185 16.31 13.72 18.19
N VAL A 186 17.35 14.27 18.83
CA VAL A 186 18.58 13.52 19.15
C VAL A 186 18.30 12.34 20.10
N GLU A 187 17.44 12.55 21.11
CA GLU A 187 16.97 11.47 22.01
C GLU A 187 16.31 10.33 21.22
N VAL A 188 15.38 10.65 20.33
CA VAL A 188 14.65 9.70 19.48
C VAL A 188 15.59 8.98 18.51
N ALA A 189 16.50 9.72 17.87
CA ALA A 189 17.47 9.17 16.94
C ALA A 189 18.43 8.20 17.63
N GLY A 190 18.95 8.60 18.80
CA GLY A 190 19.79 7.74 19.64
C GLY A 190 19.08 6.48 20.10
N LEU A 191 17.81 6.63 20.53
CA LEU A 191 17.00 5.51 20.99
C LEU A 191 16.69 4.53 19.86
N TYR A 192 16.24 5.01 18.68
CA TYR A 192 15.87 4.14 17.57
C TYR A 192 17.09 3.48 16.93
N CYS A 193 18.11 4.24 16.57
CA CYS A 193 19.30 3.73 15.91
C CYS A 193 20.14 2.86 16.85
N GLY A 194 20.23 3.21 18.16
CA GLY A 194 20.96 2.45 19.17
C GLY A 194 20.31 1.12 19.56
N ASN A 195 19.01 0.95 19.25
CA ASN A 195 18.30 -0.33 19.45
C ASN A 195 18.09 -1.10 18.14
N SER A 196 18.95 -0.86 17.15
CA SER A 196 19.01 -1.57 15.89
C SER A 196 20.45 -2.02 15.59
N GLY A 197 20.67 -2.84 14.58
CA GLY A 197 21.99 -3.33 14.19
C GLY A 197 22.17 -4.84 14.41
N ARG A 198 23.41 -5.33 14.66
CA ARG A 198 23.69 -6.77 14.68
C ARG A 198 22.86 -7.54 15.72
N GLU A 199 22.83 -7.07 16.96
CA GLU A 199 22.23 -7.77 18.11
C GLU A 199 20.78 -7.36 18.42
N LYS A 200 20.30 -6.30 17.80
CA LYS A 200 19.00 -5.70 18.04
C LYS A 200 18.29 -5.39 16.74
N THR A 201 16.95 -5.34 16.77
CA THR A 201 16.13 -5.02 15.62
C THR A 201 14.98 -4.09 15.98
N GLY A 202 14.62 -3.19 15.03
CA GLY A 202 13.51 -2.27 15.19
C GLY A 202 12.46 -2.42 14.11
N THR A 203 11.19 -2.27 14.49
CA THR A 203 10.05 -2.25 13.57
C THR A 203 9.51 -0.82 13.43
N ILE A 204 9.08 -0.45 12.22
CA ILE A 204 8.31 0.77 11.96
C ILE A 204 6.94 0.39 11.45
N THR A 205 5.89 0.92 12.09
CA THR A 205 4.51 0.81 11.60
C THR A 205 4.07 2.12 10.94
N TYR A 206 3.35 2.04 9.84
CA TYR A 206 2.80 3.20 9.15
C TYR A 206 1.45 2.90 8.49
N ALA A 207 0.74 3.94 8.10
CA ALA A 207 -0.50 3.87 7.35
C ALA A 207 -0.64 5.10 6.43
N LEU A 208 -1.85 5.64 6.28
CA LEU A 208 -2.16 6.76 5.39
C LEU A 208 -1.45 8.08 5.75
N ASN A 209 -0.93 8.19 6.95
CA ASN A 209 -0.13 9.34 7.38
C ASN A 209 1.13 9.55 6.53
N LEU A 210 1.70 8.50 5.94
CA LEU A 210 2.83 8.58 5.02
C LEU A 210 2.40 8.58 3.55
N THR A 211 1.30 7.88 3.22
CA THR A 211 0.92 7.67 1.82
C THR A 211 0.18 8.85 1.21
N GLN A 212 -0.71 9.51 1.95
CA GLN A 212 -1.60 10.54 1.39
C GLN A 212 -0.94 11.93 1.33
N HIS A 213 0.14 12.00 0.56
CA HIS A 213 0.94 13.21 0.26
C HIS A 213 1.39 13.20 -1.20
N THR A 214 1.71 14.35 -1.75
CA THR A 214 2.28 14.48 -3.11
C THR A 214 3.70 13.89 -3.24
N ASN A 215 4.28 13.44 -2.15
CA ASN A 215 5.53 12.68 -2.06
C ASN A 215 5.35 11.35 -1.27
N GLY A 216 4.15 10.76 -1.34
CA GLY A 216 3.76 9.62 -0.52
C GLY A 216 4.65 8.38 -0.69
N VAL A 217 5.02 8.05 -1.93
CA VAL A 217 5.93 6.93 -2.21
C VAL A 217 7.31 7.17 -1.61
N GLN A 218 7.84 8.39 -1.73
CA GLN A 218 9.16 8.74 -1.17
C GLN A 218 9.14 8.79 0.37
N ASN A 219 8.03 9.15 1.00
CA ASN A 219 7.86 9.04 2.45
C ASN A 219 8.07 7.59 2.92
N ILE A 220 7.39 6.63 2.27
CA ILE A 220 7.52 5.20 2.60
C ILE A 220 8.94 4.71 2.29
N ARG A 221 9.50 5.15 1.17
CA ARG A 221 10.85 4.76 0.79
C ARG A 221 11.90 5.26 1.80
N ALA A 222 11.76 6.47 2.33
CA ALA A 222 12.67 7.00 3.34
C ALA A 222 12.73 6.10 4.59
N LEU A 223 11.57 5.65 5.10
CA LEU A 223 11.57 4.71 6.22
C LEU A 223 12.12 3.33 5.86
N CYS A 224 11.87 2.83 4.64
CA CYS A 224 12.43 1.55 4.18
C CYS A 224 13.96 1.64 4.06
N MET A 225 14.49 2.76 3.59
CA MET A 225 15.93 3.02 3.52
C MET A 225 16.56 3.07 4.91
N LEU A 226 15.91 3.71 5.90
CA LEU A 226 16.36 3.66 7.28
C LEU A 226 16.42 2.22 7.80
N GLN A 227 15.39 1.41 7.53
CA GLN A 227 15.36 0.01 7.95
C GLN A 227 16.44 -0.84 7.27
N LEU A 228 16.75 -0.60 6.01
CA LEU A 228 17.89 -1.22 5.31
C LEU A 228 19.23 -0.79 5.91
N LEU A 229 19.39 0.50 6.18
CA LEU A 229 20.62 1.06 6.77
C LEU A 229 20.93 0.44 8.14
N LEU A 230 19.89 0.20 8.93
CA LEU A 230 19.99 -0.39 10.26
C LEU A 230 19.99 -1.94 10.24
N GLY A 231 19.82 -2.57 9.08
CA GLY A 231 19.82 -4.03 8.93
C GLY A 231 18.60 -4.70 9.56
N ASN A 232 17.46 -4.04 9.59
CA ASN A 232 16.26 -4.54 10.26
C ASN A 232 15.40 -5.47 9.38
N ILE A 233 15.50 -5.40 8.04
CA ILE A 233 14.64 -6.17 7.13
C ILE A 233 15.10 -7.62 7.05
N GLY A 234 14.13 -8.56 7.09
CA GLY A 234 14.37 -10.00 6.98
C GLY A 234 14.84 -10.66 8.28
N ARG A 235 14.73 -9.98 9.41
CA ARG A 235 15.20 -10.43 10.72
C ARG A 235 14.11 -10.35 11.78
N PRO A 236 14.08 -11.25 12.77
CA PRO A 236 13.07 -11.26 13.83
C PRO A 236 12.97 -9.92 14.55
N GLY A 237 11.75 -9.44 14.75
CA GLY A 237 11.47 -8.15 15.39
C GLY A 237 11.92 -6.94 14.61
N GLY A 238 12.25 -7.11 13.34
CA GLY A 238 12.67 -6.03 12.43
C GLY A 238 11.73 -5.86 11.25
N GLY A 239 11.84 -4.72 10.57
CA GLY A 239 11.17 -4.50 9.30
C GLY A 239 10.10 -3.42 9.28
N VAL A 240 9.22 -3.52 8.31
CA VAL A 240 8.22 -2.50 7.98
C VAL A 240 6.82 -3.12 8.02
N VAL A 241 5.91 -2.47 8.71
CA VAL A 241 4.51 -2.90 8.86
C VAL A 241 3.59 -1.82 8.28
N ALA A 242 3.04 -2.07 7.11
CA ALA A 242 2.03 -1.23 6.47
C ALA A 242 0.64 -1.59 6.99
N LEU A 243 0.06 -0.79 7.87
CA LEU A 243 -1.25 -1.05 8.45
C LEU A 243 -2.37 -0.64 7.49
N ARG A 244 -3.12 -1.62 7.01
CA ARG A 244 -4.25 -1.43 6.10
C ARG A 244 -5.49 -1.01 6.88
N GLY A 245 -6.29 -0.09 6.33
CA GLY A 245 -7.52 0.35 6.98
C GLY A 245 -8.66 -0.65 6.86
N HIS A 246 -8.88 -1.19 5.66
CA HIS A 246 -9.89 -2.23 5.41
C HIS A 246 -9.32 -3.62 5.67
N ALA A 247 -10.14 -4.54 6.19
CA ALA A 247 -9.71 -5.87 6.62
C ALA A 247 -9.04 -6.69 5.51
N ASN A 248 -9.57 -6.64 4.28
CA ASN A 248 -9.10 -7.41 3.11
C ASN A 248 -8.36 -6.56 2.06
N VAL A 249 -7.88 -5.35 2.37
CA VAL A 249 -7.16 -4.54 1.35
C VAL A 249 -5.94 -5.25 0.80
N GLN A 250 -5.22 -6.02 1.63
CA GLN A 250 -4.09 -6.80 1.13
C GLN A 250 -4.54 -7.86 0.12
N GLY A 251 -5.58 -8.62 0.44
CA GLY A 251 -6.15 -9.64 -0.46
C GLY A 251 -6.69 -9.04 -1.75
N ALA A 252 -7.45 -7.96 -1.66
CA ALA A 252 -7.95 -7.24 -2.83
C ALA A 252 -6.80 -6.73 -3.73
N THR A 253 -5.70 -6.23 -3.12
CA THR A 253 -4.52 -5.78 -3.88
C THR A 253 -3.80 -6.95 -4.55
N ASP A 254 -3.70 -8.10 -3.88
CA ASP A 254 -3.09 -9.32 -4.44
C ASP A 254 -3.91 -9.87 -5.63
N LEU A 255 -5.23 -9.61 -5.66
CA LEU A 255 -6.21 -10.14 -6.61
C LEU A 255 -6.79 -9.09 -7.56
N GLU A 256 -5.99 -8.10 -8.00
CA GLU A 256 -6.35 -7.19 -9.09
C GLU A 256 -7.25 -5.98 -8.73
N VAL A 257 -7.06 -5.37 -7.59
CA VAL A 257 -7.69 -4.07 -7.35
C VAL A 257 -6.91 -2.90 -7.96
N LEU A 258 -5.71 -3.16 -8.50
CA LEU A 258 -4.83 -2.16 -9.12
C LEU A 258 -5.01 -2.13 -10.65
N TYR A 259 -5.27 -0.95 -11.21
CA TYR A 259 -5.56 -0.78 -12.64
C TYR A 259 -4.43 -1.18 -13.60
N HIS A 260 -3.19 -1.33 -13.13
CA HIS A 260 -1.99 -1.57 -13.95
C HIS A 260 -1.39 -2.96 -13.77
N GLU A 261 -2.00 -3.78 -12.94
CA GLU A 261 -1.53 -5.13 -12.62
C GLU A 261 -2.69 -6.14 -12.72
N LEU A 262 -2.36 -7.36 -13.01
CA LEU A 262 -3.21 -8.54 -12.95
C LEU A 262 -2.98 -9.28 -11.61
N PRO A 263 -3.80 -10.27 -11.25
CA PRO A 263 -3.61 -11.05 -10.04
C PRO A 263 -2.16 -11.49 -9.82
N GLY A 264 -1.68 -11.38 -8.59
CA GLY A 264 -0.30 -11.73 -8.24
C GLY A 264 0.75 -10.75 -8.73
N TYR A 265 0.38 -9.49 -8.97
CA TYR A 265 1.30 -8.41 -9.40
C TYR A 265 1.95 -8.66 -10.76
N LEU A 266 1.25 -9.32 -11.66
CA LEU A 266 1.67 -9.47 -13.05
C LEU A 266 1.33 -8.17 -13.81
N PRO A 267 2.25 -7.56 -14.58
CA PRO A 267 1.95 -6.34 -15.31
C PRO A 267 0.80 -6.53 -16.29
N MET A 268 -0.17 -5.64 -16.29
CA MET A 268 -1.25 -5.67 -17.27
C MET A 268 -0.71 -5.29 -18.66
N PRO A 269 -0.96 -6.09 -19.71
CA PRO A 269 -0.45 -5.82 -21.04
C PRO A 269 -0.87 -4.46 -21.59
N LEU A 270 0.00 -3.84 -22.36
CA LEU A 270 -0.27 -2.65 -23.16
C LEU A 270 -0.60 -3.07 -24.60
N ARG A 271 -1.66 -2.50 -25.20
CA ARG A 271 -2.16 -2.89 -26.52
C ARG A 271 -1.07 -2.85 -27.60
N ASP A 272 -0.35 -1.74 -27.68
CA ASP A 272 0.62 -1.52 -28.77
C ASP A 272 2.01 -2.08 -28.43
N ALA A 273 2.37 -2.13 -27.15
CA ALA A 273 3.67 -2.62 -26.72
C ALA A 273 3.73 -4.17 -26.64
N HIS A 274 2.57 -4.82 -26.41
CA HIS A 274 2.48 -6.24 -26.18
C HIS A 274 1.42 -6.88 -27.11
N PRO A 275 1.71 -6.93 -28.43
CA PRO A 275 0.73 -7.41 -29.42
C PRO A 275 0.42 -8.90 -29.25
N ASP A 276 1.35 -9.70 -28.74
CA ASP A 276 1.25 -11.15 -28.55
C ASP A 276 1.89 -11.59 -27.24
N LEU A 277 1.60 -12.83 -26.82
CA LEU A 277 2.10 -13.42 -25.58
C LEU A 277 3.63 -13.49 -25.56
N LYS A 278 4.25 -13.86 -26.67
CA LYS A 278 5.72 -13.98 -26.76
C LYS A 278 6.36 -12.62 -26.49
N THR A 279 5.93 -11.58 -27.16
CA THR A 279 6.43 -10.21 -26.98
C THR A 279 6.22 -9.70 -25.56
N TYR A 280 5.08 -10.02 -24.94
CA TYR A 280 4.82 -9.67 -23.54
C TYR A 280 5.80 -10.36 -22.62
N LEU A 281 5.98 -11.67 -22.74
CA LEU A 281 6.88 -12.43 -21.87
C LEU A 281 8.35 -12.02 -22.05
N GLU A 282 8.79 -11.75 -23.29
CA GLU A 282 10.15 -11.27 -23.56
C GLU A 282 10.45 -9.91 -22.93
N LYS A 283 9.50 -8.98 -22.97
CA LYS A 283 9.67 -7.62 -22.44
C LYS A 283 9.51 -7.55 -20.93
N GLU A 284 8.55 -8.27 -20.39
CA GLU A 284 8.16 -8.15 -18.99
C GLU A 284 8.91 -9.13 -18.07
N THR A 285 9.55 -10.19 -18.58
CA THR A 285 10.28 -11.13 -17.74
C THR A 285 11.72 -10.65 -17.54
N PRO A 286 12.11 -10.28 -16.32
CA PRO A 286 13.48 -9.86 -16.04
C PRO A 286 14.45 -11.04 -16.09
N LYS A 287 15.74 -10.74 -16.28
CA LYS A 287 16.81 -11.76 -16.33
C LYS A 287 17.21 -12.31 -14.95
N GLY A 288 16.69 -11.76 -13.88
CA GLY A 288 17.04 -12.14 -12.51
C GLY A 288 15.89 -11.94 -11.53
N GLY A 289 16.09 -12.43 -10.31
CA GLY A 289 15.09 -12.36 -9.26
C GLY A 289 13.95 -13.35 -9.43
N PHE A 290 12.95 -13.22 -8.59
CA PHE A 290 11.82 -14.15 -8.54
C PHE A 290 10.94 -14.10 -9.79
N TRP A 291 10.90 -12.97 -10.45
CA TRP A 291 10.08 -12.71 -11.63
C TRP A 291 10.54 -13.41 -12.91
N VAL A 292 11.67 -14.14 -12.89
CA VAL A 292 12.04 -15.08 -13.97
C VAL A 292 10.98 -16.17 -14.15
N ASN A 293 10.14 -16.42 -13.15
CA ASN A 293 9.01 -17.35 -13.18
C ASN A 293 7.74 -16.77 -13.81
N ARG A 294 7.77 -15.51 -14.28
CA ARG A 294 6.57 -14.86 -14.86
C ARG A 294 5.88 -15.66 -15.96
N PRO A 295 6.57 -16.34 -16.88
CA PRO A 295 5.90 -17.17 -17.88
C PRO A 295 4.95 -18.21 -17.26
N LYS A 296 5.40 -18.93 -16.24
CA LYS A 296 4.58 -19.93 -15.53
C LYS A 296 3.35 -19.33 -14.88
N PHE A 297 3.53 -18.21 -14.19
CA PHE A 297 2.45 -17.52 -13.50
C PHE A 297 1.43 -16.96 -14.48
N PHE A 298 1.90 -16.38 -15.58
CA PHE A 298 1.04 -15.73 -16.56
C PHE A 298 0.24 -16.75 -17.38
N VAL A 299 0.87 -17.82 -17.86
CA VAL A 299 0.17 -18.88 -18.59
C VAL A 299 -0.83 -19.60 -17.69
N SER A 300 -0.46 -19.89 -16.42
CA SER A 300 -1.39 -20.48 -15.46
C SER A 300 -2.59 -19.55 -15.17
N LEU A 301 -2.38 -18.23 -15.15
CA LEU A 301 -3.47 -17.26 -15.01
C LEU A 301 -4.42 -17.29 -16.21
N LEU A 302 -3.89 -17.30 -17.44
CA LEU A 302 -4.72 -17.40 -18.65
C LEU A 302 -5.53 -18.70 -18.67
N LYS A 303 -4.93 -19.81 -18.21
CA LYS A 303 -5.62 -21.10 -18.07
C LYS A 303 -6.73 -21.04 -17.00
N ALA A 304 -6.53 -20.29 -15.90
CA ALA A 304 -7.57 -20.07 -14.90
C ALA A 304 -8.72 -19.23 -15.47
N PHE A 305 -8.43 -18.21 -16.27
CA PHE A 305 -9.46 -17.36 -16.88
C PHE A 305 -10.28 -18.05 -17.96
N TYR A 306 -9.65 -18.88 -18.83
CA TYR A 306 -10.28 -19.35 -20.07
C TYR A 306 -10.38 -20.88 -20.16
N GLY A 307 -9.95 -21.60 -19.12
CA GLY A 307 -10.11 -23.05 -19.02
C GLY A 307 -9.56 -23.82 -20.22
N ASP A 308 -10.36 -24.77 -20.74
CA ASP A 308 -9.97 -25.60 -21.87
C ASP A 308 -9.92 -24.83 -23.21
N ALA A 309 -10.55 -23.68 -23.31
CA ALA A 309 -10.47 -22.81 -24.48
C ALA A 309 -9.08 -22.14 -24.65
N ALA A 310 -8.29 -22.04 -23.56
CA ALA A 310 -6.93 -21.54 -23.58
C ALA A 310 -5.97 -22.66 -24.03
N THR A 311 -5.50 -22.62 -25.27
CA THR A 311 -4.59 -23.61 -25.89
C THR A 311 -3.30 -22.96 -26.37
N LYS A 312 -2.27 -23.75 -26.66
CA LYS A 312 -1.02 -23.22 -27.22
C LYS A 312 -1.23 -22.51 -28.57
N GLU A 313 -2.12 -23.04 -29.38
CA GLU A 313 -2.41 -22.56 -30.75
C GLU A 313 -3.01 -21.14 -30.74
N ASN A 314 -3.74 -20.78 -29.66
CA ASN A 314 -4.31 -19.43 -29.50
C ASN A 314 -3.58 -18.63 -28.42
N GLU A 315 -2.31 -18.93 -28.12
CA GLU A 315 -1.51 -18.25 -27.09
C GLU A 315 -2.21 -18.24 -25.72
N PHE A 316 -2.87 -19.33 -25.37
CA PHE A 316 -3.67 -19.48 -24.14
C PHE A 316 -4.78 -18.42 -23.98
N GLY A 317 -5.32 -17.91 -25.09
CA GLY A 317 -6.35 -16.87 -25.09
C GLY A 317 -5.80 -15.48 -24.78
N TYR A 318 -4.51 -15.23 -24.94
CA TYR A 318 -3.89 -13.92 -24.68
C TYR A 318 -4.57 -12.76 -25.37
N GLN A 319 -5.09 -12.96 -26.59
CA GLN A 319 -5.77 -11.92 -27.35
C GLN A 319 -7.15 -11.54 -26.76
N TRP A 320 -7.73 -12.40 -25.92
CA TRP A 320 -9.00 -12.14 -25.25
C TRP A 320 -8.83 -11.33 -23.97
N LEU A 321 -7.60 -11.29 -23.41
CA LEU A 321 -7.30 -10.53 -22.22
C LEU A 321 -7.46 -9.02 -22.49
N PRO A 322 -8.18 -8.27 -21.65
CA PRO A 322 -8.21 -6.83 -21.72
C PRO A 322 -6.80 -6.24 -21.63
N LYS A 323 -6.52 -5.22 -22.45
CA LYS A 323 -5.22 -4.54 -22.48
C LYS A 323 -5.39 -3.06 -22.28
N ARG A 324 -4.48 -2.43 -21.56
CA ARG A 324 -4.49 -0.96 -21.44
C ARG A 324 -4.12 -0.32 -22.77
N ALA A 325 -4.79 0.79 -23.11
CA ALA A 325 -4.52 1.53 -24.33
C ALA A 325 -3.13 2.20 -24.32
N SER A 326 -2.69 2.63 -23.14
CA SER A 326 -1.40 3.32 -22.94
C SER A 326 -0.85 3.01 -21.53
N ALA A 327 0.37 3.47 -21.28
CA ALA A 327 0.97 3.46 -19.95
C ALA A 327 0.39 4.53 -19.01
N ASP A 328 -0.53 5.36 -19.48
CA ASP A 328 -1.16 6.41 -18.69
C ASP A 328 -1.91 5.82 -17.49
N ALA A 329 -2.04 6.65 -16.46
CA ALA A 329 -2.69 6.23 -15.23
C ALA A 329 -4.22 6.17 -15.39
N TYR A 330 -4.80 5.17 -14.77
CA TYR A 330 -6.24 5.00 -14.58
C TYR A 330 -6.58 4.96 -13.08
N SER A 331 -5.85 5.73 -12.27
CA SER A 331 -6.04 5.80 -10.84
C SER A 331 -7.42 6.32 -10.47
N HIS A 332 -7.80 6.19 -9.20
CA HIS A 332 -9.07 6.73 -8.67
C HIS A 332 -9.30 8.18 -9.12
N GLN A 333 -8.31 9.07 -8.97
CA GLN A 333 -8.46 10.48 -9.37
C GLN A 333 -8.62 10.65 -10.89
N HIS A 334 -7.85 9.90 -11.70
CA HIS A 334 -8.01 9.91 -13.16
C HIS A 334 -9.42 9.45 -13.57
N THR A 335 -9.93 8.40 -12.94
CA THR A 335 -11.27 7.86 -13.22
C THR A 335 -12.34 8.93 -13.03
N PHE A 336 -12.34 9.66 -11.92
CA PHE A 336 -13.34 10.72 -11.70
C PHE A 336 -13.14 11.94 -12.60
N VAL A 337 -11.91 12.30 -12.93
CA VAL A 337 -11.61 13.34 -13.92
C VAL A 337 -12.11 12.94 -15.31
N ASP A 338 -11.85 11.71 -15.74
CA ASP A 338 -12.29 11.20 -17.04
C ASP A 338 -13.81 10.97 -17.10
N MET A 339 -14.41 10.57 -15.99
CA MET A 339 -15.86 10.49 -15.82
C MET A 339 -16.50 11.88 -15.96
N TYR A 340 -15.94 12.90 -15.28
CA TYR A 340 -16.38 14.28 -15.41
C TYR A 340 -16.28 14.82 -16.85
N LYS A 341 -15.22 14.43 -17.58
CA LYS A 341 -15.00 14.74 -19.01
C LYS A 341 -15.88 13.92 -19.96
N GLY A 342 -16.73 13.03 -19.45
CA GLY A 342 -17.63 12.20 -20.25
C GLY A 342 -16.97 11.05 -21.02
N LYS A 343 -15.73 10.70 -20.69
CA LYS A 343 -15.05 9.54 -21.28
C LYS A 343 -15.52 8.22 -20.68
N VAL A 344 -15.91 8.22 -19.41
CA VAL A 344 -16.51 7.08 -18.72
C VAL A 344 -18.03 7.24 -18.78
N LYS A 345 -18.72 6.23 -19.29
CA LYS A 345 -20.17 6.24 -19.50
C LYS A 345 -20.93 5.45 -18.45
N ALA A 346 -20.29 4.43 -17.91
CA ALA A 346 -20.89 3.50 -16.95
C ALA A 346 -19.92 3.24 -15.81
N PHE A 347 -20.43 3.04 -14.60
CA PHE A 347 -19.62 2.82 -13.43
C PHE A 347 -20.24 1.75 -12.52
N PHE A 348 -19.43 0.73 -12.19
CA PHE A 348 -19.73 -0.20 -11.09
C PHE A 348 -19.00 0.27 -9.84
N CYS A 349 -19.73 0.51 -8.77
CA CYS A 349 -19.21 0.89 -7.48
C CYS A 349 -19.55 -0.18 -6.46
N ASP A 350 -18.59 -1.04 -6.16
CA ASP A 350 -18.75 -2.15 -5.24
C ASP A 350 -18.07 -1.84 -3.90
N GLY A 351 -18.89 -1.76 -2.82
CA GLY A 351 -18.43 -1.57 -1.45
C GLY A 351 -17.68 -0.25 -1.19
N GLN A 352 -17.93 0.80 -1.95
CA GLN A 352 -17.30 2.12 -1.78
C GLN A 352 -18.32 3.27 -1.73
N ASN A 353 -17.93 4.35 -1.02
CA ASN A 353 -18.71 5.59 -0.99
C ASN A 353 -17.88 6.81 -1.48
N PRO A 354 -17.53 6.88 -2.80
CA PRO A 354 -16.71 7.96 -3.35
C PRO A 354 -17.36 9.34 -3.27
N ALA A 355 -18.69 9.43 -3.15
CA ALA A 355 -19.40 10.70 -2.95
C ALA A 355 -18.93 11.45 -1.69
N VAL A 356 -18.36 10.72 -0.73
CA VAL A 356 -17.85 11.24 0.56
C VAL A 356 -16.35 10.99 0.71
N GLY A 357 -15.90 9.77 0.38
CA GLY A 357 -14.56 9.27 0.70
C GLY A 357 -13.47 9.69 -0.29
N GLY A 358 -13.82 10.08 -1.51
CA GLY A 358 -12.86 10.53 -2.53
C GLY A 358 -12.28 11.92 -2.23
N PRO A 359 -11.03 12.20 -2.66
CA PRO A 359 -10.49 13.56 -2.61
C PRO A 359 -11.27 14.47 -3.57
N ASN A 360 -11.43 15.73 -3.21
CA ASN A 360 -12.32 16.65 -3.92
C ASN A 360 -13.70 15.99 -4.19
N ALA A 361 -14.40 15.68 -3.10
CA ALA A 361 -15.64 14.92 -3.19
C ALA A 361 -16.73 15.62 -4.03
N LYS A 362 -16.65 16.94 -4.19
CA LYS A 362 -17.50 17.71 -5.12
C LYS A 362 -17.30 17.27 -6.57
N LEU A 363 -16.04 17.10 -6.99
CA LEU A 363 -15.73 16.59 -8.33
C LEU A 363 -16.26 15.16 -8.51
N ALA A 364 -16.08 14.30 -7.52
CA ALA A 364 -16.56 12.93 -7.59
C ALA A 364 -18.09 12.86 -7.76
N ARG A 365 -18.85 13.64 -6.97
CA ARG A 365 -20.31 13.73 -7.11
C ARG A 365 -20.73 14.28 -8.48
N ALA A 366 -20.13 15.38 -8.91
CA ALA A 366 -20.43 15.98 -10.22
C ALA A 366 -20.08 15.04 -11.40
N ALA A 367 -19.03 14.21 -11.25
CA ALA A 367 -18.65 13.21 -12.23
C ALA A 367 -19.69 12.08 -12.33
N MET A 368 -20.10 11.52 -11.18
CA MET A 368 -21.10 10.44 -11.14
C MET A 368 -22.48 10.87 -11.67
N GLN A 369 -22.83 12.14 -11.51
CA GLN A 369 -24.10 12.70 -12.05
C GLN A 369 -24.09 12.87 -13.60
N ARG A 370 -22.97 12.61 -14.27
CA ARG A 370 -22.78 12.73 -15.73
C ARG A 370 -22.72 11.40 -16.46
N LEU A 371 -22.86 10.30 -15.75
CA LEU A 371 -22.85 8.95 -16.34
C LEU A 371 -24.17 8.67 -17.07
N ASP A 372 -24.14 7.73 -18.01
CA ASP A 372 -25.34 7.18 -18.59
C ASP A 372 -26.06 6.28 -17.54
N TRP A 373 -25.28 5.44 -16.85
CA TRP A 373 -25.80 4.61 -15.76
C TRP A 373 -24.70 4.26 -14.73
N MET A 374 -25.15 3.90 -13.52
CA MET A 374 -24.26 3.46 -12.44
C MET A 374 -24.89 2.31 -11.65
N VAL A 375 -24.11 1.28 -11.35
CA VAL A 375 -24.49 0.19 -10.45
C VAL A 375 -23.73 0.35 -9.15
N VAL A 376 -24.44 0.39 -8.03
CA VAL A 376 -23.88 0.43 -6.69
C VAL A 376 -24.23 -0.86 -5.97
N VAL A 377 -23.22 -1.61 -5.56
CA VAL A 377 -23.32 -2.82 -4.76
C VAL A 377 -22.84 -2.47 -3.36
N ASP A 378 -23.74 -2.35 -2.38
CA ASP A 378 -23.37 -1.93 -1.03
C ASP A 378 -24.35 -2.48 0.01
N ILE A 379 -23.93 -2.47 1.27
CA ILE A 379 -24.74 -2.91 2.42
C ILE A 379 -25.79 -1.88 2.83
N PHE A 380 -25.59 -0.60 2.48
CA PHE A 380 -26.50 0.51 2.76
C PHE A 380 -26.70 1.38 1.52
N LEU A 381 -27.86 2.03 1.47
CA LEU A 381 -28.16 3.04 0.46
C LEU A 381 -27.38 4.33 0.79
N THR A 382 -26.12 4.38 0.35
CA THR A 382 -25.14 5.40 0.69
C THR A 382 -25.34 6.72 -0.08
N GLU A 383 -24.54 7.73 0.24
CA GLU A 383 -24.47 8.98 -0.53
C GLU A 383 -24.09 8.74 -2.00
N THR A 384 -23.29 7.72 -2.28
CA THR A 384 -22.97 7.31 -3.66
C THR A 384 -24.18 6.69 -4.35
N ALA A 385 -24.90 5.82 -3.67
CA ALA A 385 -26.12 5.20 -4.20
C ALA A 385 -27.24 6.23 -4.42
N GLU A 386 -27.20 7.37 -3.75
CA GLU A 386 -28.16 8.47 -3.90
C GLU A 386 -27.49 9.80 -4.31
N VAL A 387 -26.47 9.73 -5.16
CA VAL A 387 -25.71 10.92 -5.60
C VAL A 387 -26.59 11.99 -6.24
N TRP A 388 -27.72 11.62 -6.78
CA TRP A 388 -28.76 12.50 -7.32
C TRP A 388 -29.50 13.33 -6.24
N LYS A 389 -29.37 12.95 -4.97
CA LYS A 389 -29.87 13.70 -3.79
C LYS A 389 -28.78 14.56 -3.15
N THR A 390 -27.65 14.79 -3.80
CA THR A 390 -26.58 15.68 -3.28
C THR A 390 -27.18 17.03 -2.88
N PRO A 391 -26.91 17.56 -1.67
CA PRO A 391 -27.39 18.87 -1.26
C PRO A 391 -27.11 19.96 -2.30
N GLY A 392 -28.13 20.74 -2.66
CA GLY A 392 -28.05 21.77 -3.70
C GLY A 392 -28.24 21.27 -5.13
N THR A 393 -28.36 19.97 -5.37
CA THR A 393 -28.67 19.41 -6.71
C THR A 393 -30.17 19.25 -6.89
N ASN A 394 -30.70 19.68 -8.02
CA ASN A 394 -32.06 19.32 -8.40
C ASN A 394 -32.07 17.91 -9.03
N PRO A 395 -32.75 16.93 -8.43
CA PRO A 395 -32.76 15.55 -8.93
C PRO A 395 -33.21 15.40 -10.39
N LYS A 396 -34.04 16.30 -10.88
CA LYS A 396 -34.52 16.27 -12.28
C LYS A 396 -33.44 16.56 -13.31
N ASP A 397 -32.35 17.20 -12.88
CA ASP A 397 -31.24 17.56 -13.77
C ASP A 397 -30.21 16.41 -13.88
N VAL A 398 -30.30 15.40 -13.01
CA VAL A 398 -29.41 14.24 -13.02
C VAL A 398 -30.00 13.16 -13.94
N LYS A 399 -29.25 12.82 -14.99
CA LYS A 399 -29.66 11.85 -16.00
C LYS A 399 -29.13 10.43 -15.76
N THR A 400 -28.20 10.27 -14.83
CA THR A 400 -27.57 8.98 -14.52
C THR A 400 -28.64 8.01 -14.00
N GLU A 401 -28.86 6.90 -14.71
CA GLU A 401 -29.69 5.80 -14.25
C GLU A 401 -28.95 5.01 -13.16
N MET A 402 -29.60 4.81 -12.01
CA MET A 402 -29.00 4.18 -10.82
C MET A 402 -29.59 2.81 -10.57
N PHE A 403 -28.71 1.81 -10.45
CA PHE A 403 -29.05 0.46 -10.00
C PHE A 403 -28.42 0.23 -8.64
N PHE A 404 -29.22 -0.12 -7.63
CA PHE A 404 -28.73 -0.48 -6.31
C PHE A 404 -28.92 -1.98 -6.06
N ILE A 405 -27.82 -2.66 -5.75
CA ILE A 405 -27.81 -4.09 -5.43
C ILE A 405 -27.41 -4.23 -3.95
N PRO A 406 -28.29 -4.75 -3.10
CA PRO A 406 -27.98 -4.94 -1.69
C PRO A 406 -26.98 -6.07 -1.51
N ALA A 407 -25.88 -5.79 -0.82
CA ALA A 407 -24.75 -6.70 -0.61
C ALA A 407 -24.72 -7.29 0.81
N ALA A 408 -24.25 -8.52 0.93
CA ALA A 408 -24.05 -9.21 2.20
C ALA A 408 -22.75 -8.73 2.90
N PRO A 409 -22.79 -8.31 4.18
CA PRO A 409 -21.59 -8.09 4.98
C PRO A 409 -20.90 -9.43 5.32
N ALA A 410 -19.70 -9.37 5.92
CA ALA A 410 -18.89 -10.54 6.22
C ALA A 410 -19.61 -11.60 7.09
N ALA A 411 -20.50 -11.18 8.00
CA ALA A 411 -21.27 -12.11 8.83
C ALA A 411 -22.32 -12.93 8.07
N GLU A 412 -22.68 -12.52 6.86
CA GLU A 412 -23.72 -13.12 6.02
C GLU A 412 -23.16 -13.92 4.84
N LYS A 413 -21.84 -14.08 4.74
CA LYS A 413 -21.17 -14.81 3.65
C LYS A 413 -19.94 -15.55 4.14
N ASP A 414 -19.62 -16.68 3.48
CA ASP A 414 -18.35 -17.36 3.64
C ASP A 414 -17.26 -16.64 2.83
N GLY A 415 -16.01 -16.78 3.24
CA GLY A 415 -14.90 -16.22 2.49
C GLY A 415 -13.60 -16.13 3.27
N SER A 416 -12.65 -15.39 2.74
CA SER A 416 -11.37 -15.16 3.40
C SER A 416 -10.99 -13.68 3.40
N LEU A 417 -10.26 -13.29 4.42
CA LEU A 417 -9.63 -11.99 4.55
C LEU A 417 -8.11 -12.19 4.56
N THR A 418 -7.40 -11.57 3.64
CA THR A 418 -5.94 -11.47 3.72
C THR A 418 -5.60 -10.15 4.38
N ASN A 419 -5.11 -10.21 5.60
CA ASN A 419 -4.85 -9.03 6.40
C ASN A 419 -3.52 -8.34 6.03
N THR A 420 -3.22 -7.25 6.74
CA THR A 420 -2.02 -6.42 6.50
C THR A 420 -0.70 -7.19 6.58
N MET A 421 -0.61 -8.26 7.36
CA MET A 421 0.59 -9.10 7.48
C MET A 421 0.59 -10.30 6.53
N ARG A 422 -0.29 -10.33 5.55
CA ARG A 422 -0.46 -11.41 4.57
C ARG A 422 -1.01 -12.72 5.12
N LEU A 423 -1.49 -12.73 6.36
CA LEU A 423 -2.21 -13.85 6.93
C LEU A 423 -3.58 -13.96 6.26
N ILE A 424 -3.90 -15.14 5.74
CA ILE A 424 -5.18 -15.47 5.15
C ILE A 424 -6.05 -16.11 6.22
N GLN A 425 -7.20 -15.50 6.49
CA GLN A 425 -8.12 -15.93 7.53
C GLN A 425 -9.47 -16.25 6.91
N TRP A 426 -9.86 -17.51 6.97
CA TRP A 426 -11.18 -17.95 6.55
C TRP A 426 -12.23 -17.60 7.60
N HIS A 427 -13.42 -17.27 7.15
CA HIS A 427 -14.60 -17.13 8.00
C HIS A 427 -15.81 -17.77 7.34
N GLU A 428 -16.67 -18.32 8.15
CA GLU A 428 -17.95 -18.86 7.76
C GLU A 428 -19.04 -17.84 8.04
N LYS A 429 -20.12 -17.88 7.27
CA LYS A 429 -21.30 -17.05 7.56
C LYS A 429 -21.89 -17.42 8.90
N SER A 430 -22.28 -16.43 9.67
CA SER A 430 -22.96 -16.61 10.96
C SER A 430 -24.48 -16.60 10.83
N VAL A 431 -25.00 -15.89 9.83
CA VAL A 431 -26.44 -15.76 9.54
C VAL A 431 -26.66 -15.73 8.03
N ASN A 432 -27.86 -16.08 7.60
CA ASN A 432 -28.24 -15.96 6.20
C ASN A 432 -28.52 -14.49 5.84
N PRO A 433 -28.17 -14.05 4.63
CA PRO A 433 -28.56 -12.72 4.13
C PRO A 433 -30.10 -12.55 4.17
N PRO A 434 -30.60 -11.38 4.56
CA PRO A 434 -32.03 -11.13 4.59
C PRO A 434 -32.57 -10.78 3.19
N GLY A 435 -33.81 -11.19 2.91
CA GLY A 435 -34.57 -10.79 1.71
C GLY A 435 -33.87 -11.12 0.41
N GLN A 436 -33.58 -10.11 -0.40
CA GLN A 436 -32.92 -10.23 -1.72
C GLN A 436 -31.42 -9.88 -1.69
N VAL A 437 -30.82 -9.78 -0.52
CA VAL A 437 -29.39 -9.50 -0.36
C VAL A 437 -28.57 -10.65 -0.95
N GLN A 438 -27.58 -10.30 -1.75
CA GLN A 438 -26.67 -11.25 -2.40
C GLN A 438 -25.22 -11.08 -1.85
N THR A 439 -24.47 -12.17 -1.88
CA THR A 439 -23.02 -12.06 -1.73
C THR A 439 -22.41 -11.48 -3.01
N ASP A 440 -21.27 -10.83 -2.92
CA ASP A 440 -20.58 -10.28 -4.09
C ASP A 440 -20.32 -11.38 -5.15
N ALA A 441 -19.93 -12.57 -4.71
CA ALA A 441 -19.73 -13.72 -5.60
C ALA A 441 -21.01 -14.16 -6.30
N GLN A 442 -22.14 -14.20 -5.60
CA GLN A 442 -23.45 -14.51 -6.19
C GLN A 442 -23.83 -13.45 -7.24
N PHE A 443 -23.70 -12.16 -6.90
CA PHE A 443 -24.00 -11.08 -7.82
C PHE A 443 -23.14 -11.19 -9.11
N ILE A 444 -21.82 -11.38 -8.98
CA ILE A 444 -20.91 -11.48 -10.13
C ILE A 444 -21.23 -12.70 -10.99
N CYS A 445 -21.42 -13.89 -10.38
CA CYS A 445 -21.76 -15.10 -11.12
C CYS A 445 -23.12 -14.97 -11.84
N THR A 446 -24.14 -14.46 -11.17
CA THR A 446 -25.47 -14.23 -11.76
C THR A 446 -25.41 -13.28 -12.96
N LEU A 447 -24.70 -12.15 -12.79
CA LEU A 447 -24.50 -11.17 -13.85
C LEU A 447 -23.73 -11.80 -15.03
N ALA A 448 -22.62 -12.50 -14.75
CA ALA A 448 -21.81 -13.14 -15.77
C ALA A 448 -22.58 -14.17 -16.58
N HIS A 449 -23.32 -15.08 -15.92
CA HIS A 449 -24.16 -16.06 -16.60
C HIS A 449 -25.26 -15.41 -17.43
N GLY A 450 -25.91 -14.37 -16.91
CA GLY A 450 -26.89 -13.59 -17.67
C GLY A 450 -26.31 -13.01 -18.94
N LEU A 451 -25.13 -12.39 -18.84
CA LEU A 451 -24.42 -11.84 -19.99
C LEU A 451 -23.92 -12.94 -20.94
N GLN A 452 -23.34 -14.04 -20.45
CA GLN A 452 -22.94 -15.16 -21.29
C GLN A 452 -24.12 -15.73 -22.10
N LYS A 453 -25.29 -15.86 -21.49
CA LYS A 453 -26.53 -16.25 -22.20
C LYS A 453 -26.92 -15.29 -23.30
N MET A 454 -26.84 -13.98 -23.04
CA MET A 454 -27.13 -12.95 -24.04
C MET A 454 -26.13 -12.96 -25.21
N TYR A 455 -24.87 -13.26 -24.94
CA TYR A 455 -23.80 -13.29 -25.93
C TYR A 455 -23.55 -14.67 -26.56
N ALA A 456 -24.27 -15.73 -26.16
CA ALA A 456 -24.04 -17.11 -26.61
C ALA A 456 -23.95 -17.30 -28.13
N GLY A 457 -24.68 -16.47 -28.92
CA GLY A 457 -24.63 -16.51 -30.39
C GLY A 457 -23.59 -15.57 -31.02
N SER A 458 -22.77 -14.88 -30.22
CA SER A 458 -21.80 -13.93 -30.79
C SER A 458 -20.69 -14.65 -31.56
N LYS A 459 -20.38 -14.11 -32.76
CA LYS A 459 -19.24 -14.59 -33.58
C LYS A 459 -18.03 -13.64 -33.51
N LYS A 460 -18.08 -12.62 -32.65
CA LYS A 460 -17.00 -11.63 -32.53
C LYS A 460 -15.86 -12.21 -31.68
N ASP A 461 -14.62 -12.08 -32.16
CA ASP A 461 -13.44 -12.59 -31.44
C ASP A 461 -13.31 -12.00 -30.03
N ARG A 462 -13.63 -10.73 -29.83
CA ARG A 462 -13.58 -10.07 -28.52
C ARG A 462 -14.50 -10.70 -27.47
N ASP A 463 -15.57 -11.39 -27.88
CA ASP A 463 -16.55 -11.97 -26.95
C ASP A 463 -16.18 -13.40 -26.56
N LYS A 464 -15.26 -14.05 -27.30
CA LYS A 464 -14.84 -15.45 -27.07
C LYS A 464 -14.25 -15.66 -25.68
N GLY A 465 -13.39 -14.76 -25.21
CA GLY A 465 -12.77 -14.85 -23.90
C GLY A 465 -13.80 -14.83 -22.76
N PHE A 466 -14.77 -13.90 -22.82
CA PHE A 466 -15.84 -13.83 -21.85
C PHE A 466 -16.75 -15.06 -21.89
N LEU A 467 -17.06 -15.57 -23.07
CA LEU A 467 -17.86 -16.81 -23.24
C LEU A 467 -17.14 -18.05 -22.75
N ALA A 468 -15.79 -18.06 -22.79
CA ALA A 468 -14.96 -19.17 -22.32
C ALA A 468 -14.67 -19.10 -20.81
N ALA A 469 -14.81 -17.93 -20.19
CA ALA A 469 -14.50 -17.73 -18.78
C ALA A 469 -15.45 -18.54 -17.88
N ASN A 470 -14.87 -19.16 -16.84
CA ASN A 470 -15.65 -19.90 -15.86
C ASN A 470 -16.24 -18.97 -14.80
N PHE A 471 -17.54 -19.06 -14.57
CA PHE A 471 -18.24 -18.43 -13.45
C PHE A 471 -19.10 -19.42 -12.67
N THR A 472 -18.87 -20.74 -12.87
CA THR A 472 -19.61 -21.80 -12.18
C THR A 472 -18.73 -22.52 -11.17
N TYR A 473 -19.07 -22.39 -9.91
CA TYR A 473 -18.34 -22.97 -8.80
C TYR A 473 -19.31 -23.81 -7.94
N GLY A 474 -19.36 -25.11 -8.20
CA GLY A 474 -20.27 -26.04 -7.54
C GLY A 474 -21.51 -26.34 -8.39
N GLU A 475 -22.53 -26.95 -7.73
CA GLU A 475 -23.73 -27.47 -8.42
C GLU A 475 -24.68 -26.37 -8.93
N LYS A 476 -24.71 -25.22 -8.22
CA LYS A 476 -25.63 -24.12 -8.52
C LYS A 476 -24.87 -22.94 -9.10
N PRO A 477 -25.10 -22.60 -10.38
CA PRO A 477 -24.34 -21.52 -11.05
C PRO A 477 -24.40 -20.15 -10.37
N ASP A 478 -25.54 -19.82 -9.75
CA ASP A 478 -25.80 -18.56 -9.06
C ASP A 478 -25.50 -18.61 -7.54
N HIS A 479 -25.01 -19.74 -7.03
CA HIS A 479 -24.60 -19.91 -5.64
C HIS A 479 -23.20 -20.53 -5.57
N PRO A 480 -22.16 -19.76 -5.86
CA PRO A 480 -20.78 -20.28 -5.91
C PRO A 480 -20.29 -20.78 -4.56
N GLU A 481 -19.71 -21.96 -4.56
CA GLU A 481 -18.95 -22.50 -3.43
C GLU A 481 -17.60 -21.79 -3.36
N VAL A 482 -17.42 -20.92 -2.39
CA VAL A 482 -16.26 -20.02 -2.31
C VAL A 482 -14.93 -20.75 -2.06
N GLU A 483 -14.95 -21.98 -1.52
CA GLU A 483 -13.74 -22.82 -1.45
C GLU A 483 -13.28 -23.27 -2.84
N LEU A 484 -14.18 -23.49 -3.79
CA LEU A 484 -13.82 -23.78 -5.18
C LEU A 484 -13.23 -22.55 -5.88
N VAL A 485 -13.73 -21.34 -5.55
CA VAL A 485 -13.12 -20.08 -5.99
C VAL A 485 -11.71 -19.97 -5.41
N LEU A 486 -11.51 -20.27 -4.12
CA LEU A 486 -10.19 -20.26 -3.50
C LEU A 486 -9.27 -21.32 -4.12
N LYS A 487 -9.80 -22.50 -4.52
CA LYS A 487 -9.04 -23.53 -5.25
C LYS A 487 -8.55 -23.02 -6.62
N GLU A 488 -9.37 -22.29 -7.36
CA GLU A 488 -8.96 -21.65 -8.62
C GLU A 488 -7.87 -20.59 -8.38
N ILE A 489 -8.04 -19.76 -7.36
CA ILE A 489 -7.01 -18.78 -6.96
C ILE A 489 -5.69 -19.47 -6.61
N ASN A 490 -5.75 -20.54 -5.82
CA ASN A 490 -4.59 -21.38 -5.45
C ASN A 490 -3.89 -22.02 -6.65
N GLY A 491 -4.69 -22.50 -7.58
CA GLY A 491 -4.25 -23.25 -8.74
C GLY A 491 -4.36 -24.77 -8.61
N PHE A 492 -4.53 -25.40 -9.75
CA PHE A 492 -4.70 -26.86 -9.90
C PHE A 492 -4.09 -27.36 -11.22
N ALA A 493 -3.87 -28.69 -11.31
CA ALA A 493 -3.39 -29.35 -12.52
C ALA A 493 -4.54 -29.49 -13.54
N THR A 494 -4.32 -29.10 -14.80
CA THR A 494 -5.32 -29.22 -15.89
C THR A 494 -5.31 -30.58 -16.55
N GLU A 495 -4.23 -31.34 -16.36
CA GLU A 495 -4.02 -32.74 -16.78
C GLU A 495 -3.17 -33.45 -15.73
N ASP A 496 -2.95 -34.77 -15.90
CA ASP A 496 -2.04 -35.53 -15.05
C ASP A 496 -0.59 -35.04 -15.25
N ILE A 497 0.08 -34.68 -14.18
CA ILE A 497 1.46 -34.18 -14.17
C ILE A 497 2.37 -35.23 -13.54
N ASN A 498 3.33 -35.72 -14.31
CA ASN A 498 4.35 -36.65 -13.87
C ASN A 498 5.69 -35.93 -13.65
N ASP A 499 6.52 -36.45 -12.76
CA ASP A 499 7.91 -36.01 -12.60
C ASP A 499 8.78 -36.54 -13.75
N LYS A 500 10.08 -36.18 -13.70
CA LYS A 500 11.07 -36.64 -14.70
C LYS A 500 11.25 -38.17 -14.79
N ASP A 501 10.87 -38.91 -13.74
CA ASP A 501 10.97 -40.33 -13.61
C ASP A 501 9.63 -41.03 -13.98
N GLY A 502 8.65 -40.27 -14.49
CA GLY A 502 7.33 -40.76 -14.90
C GLY A 502 6.35 -41.01 -13.76
N LYS A 503 6.71 -40.68 -12.53
CA LYS A 503 5.84 -40.85 -11.38
C LYS A 503 4.81 -39.71 -11.30
N LEU A 504 3.55 -40.06 -11.10
CA LEU A 504 2.46 -39.09 -10.95
C LEU A 504 2.69 -38.18 -9.73
N VAL A 505 2.72 -36.88 -9.99
CA VAL A 505 2.82 -35.80 -8.97
C VAL A 505 1.46 -35.19 -8.67
N TYR A 506 0.69 -34.91 -9.72
CA TYR A 506 -0.68 -34.39 -9.62
C TYR A 506 -1.62 -35.09 -10.58
N LYS A 507 -2.81 -35.42 -10.14
CA LYS A 507 -3.92 -35.80 -11.01
C LYS A 507 -4.58 -34.57 -11.61
N LYS A 508 -5.21 -34.73 -12.77
CA LYS A 508 -6.08 -33.68 -13.33
C LYS A 508 -7.09 -33.17 -12.28
N GLY A 509 -7.21 -31.86 -12.14
CA GLY A 509 -8.09 -31.17 -11.18
C GLY A 509 -7.53 -31.09 -9.76
N GLN A 510 -6.43 -31.73 -9.44
CA GLN A 510 -5.84 -31.69 -8.10
C GLN A 510 -5.20 -30.33 -7.82
N ALA A 511 -5.44 -29.78 -6.60
CA ALA A 511 -4.88 -28.52 -6.15
C ALA A 511 -3.35 -28.56 -6.06
N LEU A 512 -2.67 -27.51 -6.52
CA LEU A 512 -1.23 -27.38 -6.41
C LEU A 512 -0.81 -27.07 -4.98
N SER A 513 0.16 -27.81 -4.46
CA SER A 513 0.69 -27.61 -3.11
C SER A 513 1.74 -26.49 -3.02
N THR A 514 2.28 -26.05 -4.17
CA THR A 514 3.30 -25.01 -4.27
C THR A 514 3.33 -24.40 -5.68
N PHE A 515 3.60 -23.10 -5.77
CA PHE A 515 3.79 -22.37 -7.02
C PHE A 515 4.99 -22.89 -7.86
N VAL A 516 5.92 -23.61 -7.25
CA VAL A 516 7.09 -24.20 -7.95
C VAL A 516 6.66 -25.16 -9.05
N HIS A 517 5.51 -25.80 -8.86
CA HIS A 517 4.95 -26.77 -9.81
C HIS A 517 4.07 -26.13 -10.89
N MET A 518 3.86 -24.82 -10.88
CA MET A 518 3.25 -24.13 -12.02
C MET A 518 4.10 -24.26 -13.27
N THR A 519 3.44 -24.34 -14.43
CA THR A 519 4.09 -24.54 -15.73
C THR A 519 3.67 -23.44 -16.73
N ASP A 520 4.46 -23.27 -17.79
CA ASP A 520 4.19 -22.34 -18.89
C ASP A 520 3.71 -23.06 -20.17
N ASP A 521 3.39 -24.35 -20.05
CA ASP A 521 2.91 -25.20 -21.17
C ASP A 521 1.39 -25.46 -21.12
N GLY A 522 0.68 -24.88 -20.14
CA GLY A 522 -0.76 -24.99 -19.98
C GLY A 522 -1.23 -26.16 -19.12
N LYS A 523 -0.32 -26.94 -18.51
CA LYS A 523 -0.66 -28.07 -17.62
C LYS A 523 -1.15 -27.66 -16.24
N THR A 524 -1.05 -26.37 -15.93
CA THR A 524 -1.55 -25.80 -14.68
C THR A 524 -2.42 -24.57 -14.93
N ALA A 525 -3.45 -24.40 -14.11
CA ALA A 525 -4.25 -23.19 -13.98
C ALA A 525 -4.06 -22.62 -12.57
N GLY A 526 -4.05 -21.31 -12.41
CA GLY A 526 -3.93 -20.69 -11.09
C GLY A 526 -4.17 -19.20 -11.13
N GLY A 527 -5.21 -18.75 -10.44
CA GLY A 527 -5.67 -17.37 -10.45
C GLY A 527 -4.68 -16.40 -9.78
N CYS A 528 -3.89 -16.86 -8.79
CA CYS A 528 -2.91 -15.99 -8.13
C CYS A 528 -1.78 -16.82 -7.51
N TRP A 529 -0.62 -16.83 -8.11
CA TRP A 529 0.54 -17.68 -7.75
C TRP A 529 1.00 -17.52 -6.28
N ILE A 530 0.82 -16.34 -5.65
CA ILE A 530 1.23 -16.13 -4.25
C ILE A 530 0.29 -16.80 -3.23
N TYR A 531 -0.87 -17.28 -3.67
CA TYR A 531 -1.81 -18.06 -2.86
C TYR A 531 -1.63 -19.57 -3.02
N THR A 532 -0.77 -20.04 -3.93
CA THR A 532 -0.58 -21.47 -4.16
C THR A 532 -0.04 -22.17 -2.92
N GLY A 533 -0.72 -23.24 -2.52
CA GLY A 533 -0.46 -23.98 -1.29
C GLY A 533 -1.36 -23.64 -0.12
N VAL A 534 -2.32 -22.70 -0.30
CA VAL A 534 -3.37 -22.39 0.70
C VAL A 534 -4.41 -23.51 0.76
N ILE A 535 -4.84 -23.99 -0.41
CA ILE A 535 -5.66 -25.20 -0.53
C ILE A 535 -4.76 -26.38 -0.91
N ASN A 536 -4.89 -27.49 -0.20
CA ASN A 536 -4.31 -28.78 -0.56
C ASN A 536 -5.43 -29.80 -0.68
N GLU A 537 -5.08 -30.99 -1.17
CA GLU A 537 -5.98 -32.14 -1.19
C GLU A 537 -5.35 -33.33 -0.45
N THR A 538 -6.17 -34.04 0.31
CA THR A 538 -5.79 -35.34 0.87
C THR A 538 -5.76 -36.38 -0.24
N PRO A 539 -5.13 -37.55 -0.02
CA PRO A 539 -5.06 -38.62 -1.03
C PRO A 539 -6.43 -39.11 -1.52
N ASP A 540 -7.48 -39.00 -0.70
CA ASP A 540 -8.88 -39.29 -1.02
C ASP A 540 -9.64 -38.12 -1.69
N GLY A 541 -8.94 -37.04 -2.02
CA GLY A 541 -9.49 -35.89 -2.76
C GLY A 541 -10.25 -34.85 -1.94
N LYS A 542 -10.20 -34.92 -0.61
CA LYS A 542 -10.83 -33.92 0.27
C LYS A 542 -9.97 -32.63 0.30
N LEU A 543 -10.63 -31.49 0.11
CA LEU A 543 -9.98 -30.20 0.24
C LEU A 543 -9.52 -29.94 1.68
N VAL A 544 -8.32 -29.41 1.83
CA VAL A 544 -7.74 -28.93 3.08
C VAL A 544 -7.43 -27.45 2.94
N ASN A 545 -8.30 -26.63 3.54
CA ASN A 545 -8.19 -25.20 3.52
C ASN A 545 -7.33 -24.73 4.70
N LYS A 546 -6.08 -24.38 4.45
CA LYS A 546 -5.15 -23.89 5.50
C LYS A 546 -5.52 -22.50 6.02
N ALA A 547 -6.32 -21.73 5.29
CA ALA A 547 -6.84 -20.46 5.78
C ALA A 547 -7.87 -20.65 6.90
N ASN A 548 -8.48 -21.84 7.00
CA ASN A 548 -9.41 -22.25 8.06
C ASN A 548 -8.68 -22.95 9.22
N ALA A 549 -7.61 -22.38 9.73
CA ALA A 549 -6.87 -22.92 10.86
C ALA A 549 -7.56 -22.55 12.18
N HIS A 550 -8.03 -23.56 12.90
CA HIS A 550 -8.78 -23.37 14.15
C HIS A 550 -7.87 -23.29 15.41
N LYS A 551 -6.60 -23.61 15.27
CA LYS A 551 -5.66 -23.52 16.40
C LYS A 551 -4.98 -22.17 16.37
N PRO A 552 -5.11 -21.35 17.42
CA PRO A 552 -4.24 -20.21 17.60
C PRO A 552 -2.78 -20.69 17.63
N PRO A 553 -1.82 -19.87 17.17
CA PRO A 553 -0.41 -20.19 17.36
C PRO A 553 -0.15 -20.43 18.86
N ASP A 554 0.59 -21.49 19.19
CA ASP A 554 1.13 -21.67 20.53
C ASP A 554 1.87 -20.38 20.91
N GLU A 555 1.84 -19.99 22.17
CA GLU A 555 2.60 -18.83 22.66
C GLU A 555 4.09 -18.90 22.32
N LYS A 556 4.62 -20.11 22.11
CA LYS A 556 5.99 -20.38 21.66
C LYS A 556 6.16 -20.29 20.15
N ASP A 557 5.07 -20.35 19.37
CA ASP A 557 5.09 -20.25 17.91
C ASP A 557 4.65 -18.86 17.44
N TYR A 558 5.47 -17.86 17.66
CA TYR A 558 5.25 -16.51 17.19
C TYR A 558 5.16 -16.38 15.66
N LEU A 559 5.52 -17.43 14.93
CA LEU A 559 5.44 -17.46 13.46
C LEU A 559 4.12 -18.03 12.93
N ALA A 560 3.26 -18.56 13.77
CA ALA A 560 1.95 -19.11 13.39
C ALA A 560 2.03 -20.19 12.29
N HIS A 561 2.82 -21.26 12.51
CA HIS A 561 3.12 -22.27 11.48
C HIS A 561 1.91 -23.02 10.94
N GLY A 562 0.83 -23.15 11.67
CA GLY A 562 -0.40 -23.81 11.22
C GLY A 562 -1.24 -22.99 10.25
N TRP A 563 -0.92 -21.71 10.01
CA TRP A 563 -1.71 -20.78 9.24
C TRP A 563 -1.19 -20.57 7.81
N ALA A 564 -2.05 -20.06 6.93
CA ALA A 564 -1.72 -19.72 5.55
C ALA A 564 -1.29 -18.25 5.42
N PHE A 565 -0.26 -18.00 4.62
CA PHE A 565 0.24 -16.65 4.31
C PHE A 565 0.40 -16.48 2.79
N ALA A 566 -0.08 -15.37 2.26
CA ALA A 566 0.05 -15.00 0.85
C ALA A 566 1.47 -14.47 0.54
N TRP A 567 2.44 -15.37 0.41
CA TRP A 567 3.82 -15.07 0.02
C TRP A 567 4.53 -16.34 -0.50
N PRO A 568 5.56 -16.21 -1.34
CA PRO A 568 6.29 -17.38 -1.83
C PRO A 568 6.65 -18.38 -0.72
N ALA A 569 6.29 -19.66 -0.91
CA ALA A 569 6.44 -20.77 0.02
C ALA A 569 5.81 -20.55 1.41
N ASN A 570 4.78 -19.69 1.55
CA ASN A 570 4.02 -19.49 2.79
C ASN A 570 4.86 -19.00 4.00
N ARG A 571 5.81 -18.00 3.77
CA ARG A 571 6.63 -17.48 4.88
C ARG A 571 5.99 -16.34 5.62
N ARG A 572 6.49 -16.15 6.85
CA ARG A 572 6.01 -15.18 7.82
C ARG A 572 6.87 -13.93 7.84
N ILE A 573 8.20 -14.11 7.79
CA ILE A 573 9.15 -12.99 7.67
C ILE A 573 9.73 -13.07 6.26
N ILE A 574 9.48 -12.04 5.46
CA ILE A 574 9.92 -12.01 4.07
C ILE A 574 11.34 -11.48 3.96
N TYR A 575 12.06 -11.91 2.91
CA TYR A 575 13.48 -11.66 2.73
C TYR A 575 14.34 -12.27 3.85
N ASN A 576 13.89 -13.43 4.37
CA ASN A 576 14.48 -14.04 5.55
C ASN A 576 15.91 -14.57 5.35
N ARG A 577 16.40 -14.68 4.09
CA ARG A 577 17.83 -14.92 3.80
C ARG A 577 18.71 -13.85 4.44
N ALA A 578 18.23 -12.61 4.61
CA ALA A 578 18.96 -11.52 5.23
C ALA A 578 19.19 -11.70 6.74
N SER A 579 18.60 -12.70 7.38
CA SER A 579 18.85 -13.02 8.79
C SER A 579 20.20 -13.69 9.05
N ALA A 580 20.88 -14.14 7.99
CA ALA A 580 22.19 -14.77 8.06
C ALA A 580 23.21 -14.00 7.20
N ASP A 581 24.50 -14.14 7.50
CA ASP A 581 25.62 -13.56 6.76
C ASP A 581 25.83 -14.23 5.37
N LEU A 582 26.84 -13.78 4.63
CA LEU A 582 27.15 -14.33 3.31
C LEU A 582 27.46 -15.84 3.34
N ALA A 583 28.03 -16.32 4.44
CA ALA A 583 28.34 -17.74 4.64
C ALA A 583 27.15 -18.57 5.17
N GLY A 584 25.99 -17.92 5.39
CA GLY A 584 24.81 -18.59 5.90
C GLY A 584 24.75 -18.74 7.41
N LYS A 585 25.64 -18.13 8.17
CA LYS A 585 25.58 -18.10 9.64
C LYS A 585 24.68 -16.98 10.13
N PRO A 586 23.89 -17.18 11.20
CA PRO A 586 23.13 -16.10 11.80
C PRO A 586 24.02 -14.90 12.14
N TRP A 587 23.55 -13.67 11.88
CA TRP A 587 24.25 -12.47 12.31
C TRP A 587 24.41 -12.41 13.83
N SER A 588 23.42 -12.97 14.54
CA SER A 588 23.37 -13.00 16.00
C SER A 588 22.48 -14.16 16.44
N GLU A 589 22.84 -14.84 17.51
CA GLU A 589 22.01 -15.88 18.11
C GLU A 589 20.71 -15.34 18.69
N LYS A 590 20.70 -14.07 19.15
CA LYS A 590 19.48 -13.40 19.67
C LYS A 590 18.44 -13.12 18.57
N LYS A 591 18.89 -12.96 17.33
CA LYS A 591 18.06 -12.65 16.16
C LYS A 591 18.17 -13.74 15.08
N LYS A 592 18.41 -14.98 15.52
CA LYS A 592 18.48 -16.16 14.66
C LYS A 592 17.10 -16.47 14.07
N LEU A 593 17.04 -16.69 12.75
CA LEU A 593 15.80 -17.07 12.06
C LEU A 593 16.02 -18.29 11.18
N ILE A 594 16.84 -18.17 10.13
CA ILE A 594 17.26 -19.28 9.29
C ILE A 594 18.79 -19.30 9.16
N TRP A 595 19.35 -20.47 8.90
CA TRP A 595 20.79 -20.65 8.70
C TRP A 595 21.07 -21.83 7.79
N TRP A 596 22.26 -21.83 7.19
CA TRP A 596 22.73 -22.97 6.40
C TRP A 596 23.27 -24.06 7.29
N ASP A 597 22.75 -25.29 7.13
CA ASP A 597 23.28 -26.50 7.75
C ASP A 597 23.88 -27.40 6.65
N PRO A 598 25.22 -27.51 6.57
CA PRO A 598 25.90 -28.31 5.55
C PRO A 598 25.68 -29.81 5.71
N GLU A 599 25.27 -30.28 6.89
CA GLU A 599 25.04 -31.70 7.18
C GLU A 599 23.57 -32.12 7.04
N ALA A 600 22.66 -31.17 6.95
CA ALA A 600 21.24 -31.47 6.77
C ALA A 600 21.00 -32.24 5.44
N PRO A 601 20.01 -33.16 5.41
CA PRO A 601 19.66 -33.87 4.19
C PRO A 601 19.38 -32.90 3.04
N GLY A 602 20.04 -33.12 1.92
CA GLY A 602 19.90 -32.30 0.72
C GLY A 602 18.64 -32.62 -0.09
N GLN A 603 18.57 -32.07 -1.30
CA GLN A 603 17.44 -32.30 -2.21
C GLN A 603 17.32 -33.78 -2.71
N THR A 604 18.42 -34.48 -2.80
CA THR A 604 18.48 -35.90 -3.16
C THR A 604 19.26 -36.68 -2.08
N PRO A 605 19.05 -37.99 -1.94
CA PRO A 605 19.67 -38.77 -0.86
C PRO A 605 21.20 -38.74 -0.84
N ASP A 606 21.83 -38.46 -1.97
CA ASP A 606 23.28 -38.36 -2.14
C ASP A 606 23.85 -36.96 -1.82
N LYS A 607 22.99 -35.97 -1.61
CA LYS A 607 23.40 -34.59 -1.34
C LYS A 607 23.17 -34.21 0.10
N LYS A 608 24.00 -33.29 0.58
CA LYS A 608 23.87 -32.64 1.88
C LYS A 608 23.81 -31.13 1.69
N GLY A 609 23.29 -30.46 2.71
CA GLY A 609 23.19 -29.01 2.79
C GLY A 609 21.78 -28.51 2.53
N LYS A 610 21.28 -27.75 3.49
CA LYS A 610 19.94 -27.15 3.47
C LYS A 610 19.87 -25.94 4.39
N TRP A 611 19.11 -24.93 3.98
CA TRP A 611 18.68 -23.88 4.89
C TRP A 611 17.62 -24.42 5.84
N VAL A 612 17.88 -24.27 7.13
CA VAL A 612 17.03 -24.71 8.22
C VAL A 612 16.73 -23.56 9.17
N GLY A 613 15.80 -23.71 10.10
CA GLY A 613 15.52 -22.69 11.10
C GLY A 613 14.08 -22.61 11.55
N LEU A 614 13.73 -21.45 12.10
CA LEU A 614 12.42 -21.17 12.69
C LEU A 614 11.37 -20.78 11.66
N ASP A 615 11.77 -20.37 10.47
CA ASP A 615 10.86 -20.06 9.35
C ASP A 615 11.30 -20.80 8.08
N VAL A 616 10.38 -20.93 7.13
CA VAL A 616 10.67 -21.52 5.82
C VAL A 616 11.44 -20.50 4.98
N PRO A 617 12.58 -20.86 4.35
CA PRO A 617 13.26 -19.97 3.42
C PRO A 617 12.34 -19.49 2.30
N ASP A 618 12.35 -18.21 1.96
CA ASP A 618 11.57 -17.65 0.85
C ASP A 618 12.29 -17.73 -0.52
N PHE A 619 13.27 -18.58 -0.59
CA PHE A 619 14.06 -18.97 -1.76
C PHE A 619 14.28 -20.48 -1.74
N ASN A 620 15.03 -21.03 -2.72
CA ASN A 620 15.34 -22.45 -2.74
C ASN A 620 16.16 -22.87 -1.51
N ALA A 621 15.57 -23.66 -0.62
CA ALA A 621 16.19 -24.09 0.63
C ALA A 621 17.48 -24.93 0.44
N PHE A 622 17.72 -25.46 -0.75
CA PHE A 622 18.91 -26.25 -1.08
C PHE A 622 19.97 -25.43 -1.84
N LEU A 623 19.75 -24.13 -2.03
CA LEU A 623 20.73 -23.25 -2.68
C LEU A 623 21.81 -22.88 -1.66
N ALA A 624 23.01 -23.43 -1.85
CA ALA A 624 24.13 -23.13 -0.93
C ALA A 624 24.49 -21.63 -0.92
N PRO A 625 24.98 -21.10 0.21
CA PRO A 625 25.34 -19.68 0.34
C PRO A 625 26.37 -19.19 -0.70
N ASP A 626 27.30 -20.04 -1.11
CA ASP A 626 28.35 -19.79 -2.09
C ASP A 626 27.93 -20.06 -3.54
N ALA A 627 26.75 -20.63 -3.77
CA ALA A 627 26.20 -20.81 -5.09
C ALA A 627 25.76 -19.47 -5.71
N LYS A 628 25.66 -19.41 -7.03
CA LYS A 628 25.19 -18.22 -7.74
C LYS A 628 23.85 -17.74 -7.16
N ASN A 629 23.82 -16.51 -6.64
CA ASN A 629 22.67 -15.87 -5.97
C ASN A 629 22.26 -16.51 -4.62
N GLY A 630 23.00 -17.45 -4.05
CA GLY A 630 22.72 -18.07 -2.75
C GLY A 630 22.90 -17.09 -1.57
N ASP A 631 23.61 -16.01 -1.82
CA ASP A 631 23.87 -14.93 -0.87
C ASP A 631 22.83 -13.79 -0.94
N LYS A 632 21.81 -13.84 -1.83
CA LYS A 632 20.93 -12.72 -2.17
C LYS A 632 19.56 -12.81 -1.50
N PRO A 633 19.19 -11.85 -0.62
CA PRO A 633 17.91 -11.91 0.11
C PRO A 633 16.73 -11.28 -0.62
N PHE A 634 16.93 -10.25 -1.46
CA PHE A 634 15.83 -9.43 -1.99
C PHE A 634 15.25 -10.00 -3.29
N ILE A 635 14.68 -11.19 -3.18
CA ILE A 635 14.20 -12.03 -4.29
C ILE A 635 13.21 -11.35 -5.25
N MET A 636 12.47 -10.34 -4.81
CA MET A 636 11.50 -9.64 -5.67
C MET A 636 12.13 -8.57 -6.56
N ARG A 637 13.43 -8.33 -6.45
CA ARG A 637 14.16 -7.42 -7.32
C ARG A 637 14.99 -8.19 -8.35
N ALA A 638 15.11 -7.66 -9.55
CA ALA A 638 15.91 -8.27 -10.61
C ALA A 638 17.41 -8.33 -10.26
N ASP A 639 17.91 -7.35 -9.50
CA ASP A 639 19.29 -7.26 -9.01
C ASP A 639 19.50 -7.95 -7.65
N LEU A 640 18.42 -8.46 -7.03
CA LEU A 640 18.41 -9.21 -5.77
C LEU A 640 18.97 -8.46 -4.55
N VAL A 641 19.12 -7.14 -4.60
CA VAL A 641 19.66 -6.31 -3.51
C VAL A 641 18.68 -5.23 -3.04
N GLY A 642 18.77 -4.84 -1.78
CA GLY A 642 18.02 -3.71 -1.23
C GLY A 642 18.45 -2.39 -1.86
N ALA A 643 17.50 -1.50 -2.19
CA ALA A 643 17.80 -0.29 -2.95
C ALA A 643 17.76 0.96 -2.09
N PHE A 644 18.91 1.60 -1.92
CA PHE A 644 19.02 3.00 -1.53
C PHE A 644 18.82 3.92 -2.74
N PHE A 645 19.46 3.61 -3.85
CA PHE A 645 19.30 4.32 -5.12
C PHE A 645 18.30 3.57 -6.01
N GLY A 646 17.29 4.28 -6.53
CA GLY A 646 16.28 3.67 -7.41
C GLY A 646 15.49 4.72 -8.19
N PRO A 647 15.29 4.53 -9.51
CA PRO A 647 14.80 5.56 -10.43
C PRO A 647 13.26 5.72 -10.36
N LEU A 648 12.72 6.25 -9.25
CA LEU A 648 11.31 6.63 -9.15
C LEU A 648 11.00 7.90 -9.96
N ASN A 649 9.71 8.24 -10.10
CA ASN A 649 9.29 9.36 -10.95
C ASN A 649 9.70 10.73 -10.38
N ASP A 650 9.87 10.83 -9.07
CA ASP A 650 10.22 12.05 -8.34
C ASP A 650 11.63 12.06 -7.75
N GLY A 651 12.47 11.13 -8.15
CA GLY A 651 13.88 11.13 -7.79
C GLY A 651 14.44 9.78 -7.36
N PRO A 652 15.74 9.57 -7.45
CA PRO A 652 16.42 8.35 -7.04
C PRO A 652 16.65 8.25 -5.53
N PHE A 653 16.53 9.37 -4.79
CA PHE A 653 16.51 9.47 -3.33
C PHE A 653 15.30 10.26 -2.87
N PRO A 654 14.70 9.93 -1.71
CA PRO A 654 13.71 10.80 -1.09
C PRO A 654 14.31 12.18 -0.76
N GLU A 655 13.71 13.23 -1.33
CA GLU A 655 14.03 14.64 -1.05
C GLU A 655 12.84 15.29 -0.35
N HIS A 656 13.12 16.12 0.66
CA HIS A 656 12.07 16.88 1.32
C HIS A 656 11.59 18.01 0.42
N TYR A 657 10.33 17.97 0.11
CA TYR A 657 9.56 19.07 -0.46
C TYR A 657 8.45 19.44 0.51
N GLU A 658 8.09 20.71 0.57
CA GLU A 658 6.89 21.13 1.30
C GLU A 658 5.64 20.56 0.62
N PRO A 659 4.55 20.32 1.39
CA PRO A 659 3.24 20.03 0.84
C PRO A 659 2.84 21.02 -0.25
N ILE A 660 1.94 20.63 -1.14
CA ILE A 660 1.54 21.50 -2.26
C ILE A 660 1.00 22.85 -1.78
N GLU A 661 0.36 22.86 -0.60
CA GLU A 661 0.00 24.05 0.15
C GLU A 661 0.79 24.05 1.47
N SER A 662 1.51 25.11 1.75
CA SER A 662 2.37 25.17 2.94
C SER A 662 2.34 26.55 3.61
N PRO A 663 2.43 26.61 4.96
CA PRO A 663 2.54 27.85 5.69
C PRO A 663 3.93 28.50 5.56
N THR A 664 4.93 27.76 5.10
CA THR A 664 6.33 28.17 5.08
C THR A 664 7.04 27.74 3.80
N ARG A 665 8.12 28.45 3.46
CA ARG A 665 9.02 28.04 2.40
C ARG A 665 9.78 26.76 2.76
N ASN A 666 10.24 26.03 1.75
CA ASN A 666 11.19 24.95 1.96
C ASN A 666 12.51 25.50 2.49
N LEU A 667 12.91 25.07 3.70
CA LEU A 667 14.12 25.55 4.37
C LEU A 667 15.36 24.75 3.95
N LEU A 668 15.17 23.57 3.35
CA LEU A 668 16.24 22.66 2.97
C LEU A 668 16.81 22.98 1.58
N SER A 669 15.95 23.45 0.67
CA SER A 669 16.31 23.69 -0.72
C SER A 669 15.49 24.82 -1.36
N LYS A 670 15.90 25.24 -2.58
CA LYS A 670 15.17 26.27 -3.34
C LYS A 670 13.88 25.76 -3.94
N GLN A 671 13.78 24.46 -4.18
CA GLN A 671 12.58 23.83 -4.72
C GLN A 671 11.50 23.72 -3.62
N GLN A 672 10.36 24.38 -3.84
CA GLN A 672 9.30 24.49 -2.82
C GLN A 672 8.54 23.16 -2.68
N ASN A 673 7.95 22.69 -3.76
CA ASN A 673 7.07 21.51 -3.81
C ASN A 673 7.69 20.43 -4.68
N ASN A 674 7.16 19.21 -4.62
CA ASN A 674 7.54 18.14 -5.53
C ASN A 674 7.33 18.59 -6.99
N PRO A 675 8.40 18.74 -7.79
CA PRO A 675 8.32 19.36 -9.12
C PRO A 675 7.50 18.55 -10.12
N VAL A 676 7.30 17.27 -9.86
CA VAL A 676 6.57 16.34 -10.74
C VAL A 676 5.25 15.88 -10.15
N ALA A 677 4.80 16.48 -9.03
CA ALA A 677 3.49 16.23 -8.45
C ALA A 677 2.37 16.47 -9.48
N LYS A 678 1.29 15.70 -9.38
CA LYS A 678 0.16 15.80 -10.30
C LYS A 678 -0.89 16.75 -9.74
N ILE A 679 -1.34 17.71 -10.54
CA ILE A 679 -2.37 18.70 -10.20
C ILE A 679 -3.36 18.75 -11.35
N TRP A 680 -4.65 18.53 -11.09
CA TRP A 680 -5.69 18.61 -12.11
C TRP A 680 -6.44 19.93 -12.04
N SER A 681 -6.72 20.50 -13.21
CA SER A 681 -7.62 21.63 -13.38
C SER A 681 -8.76 21.28 -14.35
N LEU A 682 -9.97 21.63 -13.96
CA LEU A 682 -11.16 21.47 -14.78
C LEU A 682 -11.90 22.82 -14.81
N PRO A 683 -12.41 23.27 -15.98
CA PRO A 683 -12.93 24.62 -16.14
C PRO A 683 -14.02 25.01 -15.13
N ASP A 684 -14.90 24.05 -14.80
CA ASP A 684 -16.07 24.28 -13.96
C ASP A 684 -15.94 23.68 -12.55
N GLN A 685 -14.74 23.22 -12.18
CA GLN A 685 -14.49 22.62 -10.88
C GLN A 685 -13.34 23.32 -10.17
N LYS A 686 -13.65 23.89 -9.00
CA LYS A 686 -12.65 24.58 -8.19
C LYS A 686 -11.60 23.58 -7.68
N ASN A 687 -10.36 23.81 -8.07
CA ASN A 687 -9.19 23.14 -7.52
C ASN A 687 -8.09 24.16 -7.19
N ASP A 688 -8.49 25.38 -6.81
CA ASP A 688 -7.58 26.45 -6.45
C ASP A 688 -6.77 26.04 -5.23
N LEU A 689 -5.49 26.39 -5.23
CA LEU A 689 -4.57 26.10 -4.14
C LEU A 689 -4.32 27.36 -3.30
N ALA A 690 -4.19 27.19 -1.99
CA ALA A 690 -3.79 28.29 -1.13
C ALA A 690 -2.33 28.67 -1.45
N PRO A 691 -2.04 29.96 -1.68
CA PRO A 691 -0.67 30.41 -1.91
C PRO A 691 0.22 30.17 -0.70
N LEU A 692 1.52 30.07 -0.94
CA LEU A 692 2.52 29.90 0.11
C LEU A 692 2.37 30.98 1.20
N GLY A 693 2.24 30.53 2.45
CA GLY A 693 2.09 31.43 3.59
C GLY A 693 0.83 32.30 3.57
N SER A 694 -0.26 31.78 2.99
CA SER A 694 -1.54 32.49 2.85
C SER A 694 -2.03 33.07 4.17
N LYS A 695 -2.42 34.35 4.15
CA LYS A 695 -3.10 35.00 5.28
C LYS A 695 -4.59 34.65 5.35
N ASP A 696 -5.20 34.29 4.23
CA ASP A 696 -6.60 33.91 4.17
C ASP A 696 -6.81 32.46 4.64
N TYR A 697 -5.79 31.61 4.50
CA TYR A 697 -5.78 30.20 4.91
C TYR A 697 -4.52 29.91 5.73
N PRO A 698 -4.41 30.42 6.97
CA PRO A 698 -3.14 30.43 7.71
C PRO A 698 -2.82 29.12 8.44
N TYR A 699 -3.78 28.20 8.56
CA TYR A 699 -3.64 27.01 9.40
C TYR A 699 -3.43 25.75 8.56
N VAL A 700 -2.58 24.85 9.05
CA VAL A 700 -2.43 23.50 8.46
C VAL A 700 -3.61 22.64 8.89
N ILE A 701 -4.26 21.98 7.96
CA ILE A 701 -5.28 20.96 8.25
C ILE A 701 -4.75 19.58 7.96
N THR A 702 -5.03 18.64 8.86
CA THR A 702 -4.82 17.21 8.67
C THR A 702 -6.12 16.44 8.87
N THR A 703 -6.33 15.40 8.07
CA THR A 703 -7.47 14.50 8.26
C THR A 703 -7.05 13.27 9.04
N TYR A 704 -7.96 12.73 9.86
CA TYR A 704 -7.72 11.50 10.59
C TYR A 704 -9.00 10.68 10.78
N ARG A 705 -8.88 9.51 11.39
CA ARG A 705 -9.97 8.58 11.66
C ARG A 705 -10.23 8.45 13.16
N LEU A 706 -11.46 8.17 13.47
CA LEU A 706 -11.91 7.83 14.81
C LEU A 706 -11.99 6.31 14.96
N THR A 707 -11.95 5.83 16.19
CA THR A 707 -12.18 4.41 16.52
C THR A 707 -13.63 4.00 16.26
N GLU A 708 -14.55 4.91 16.51
CA GLU A 708 -16.00 4.71 16.46
C GLU A 708 -16.55 4.69 15.03
N HIS A 709 -15.82 5.26 14.06
CA HIS A 709 -16.25 5.36 12.68
C HIS A 709 -15.28 4.71 11.69
N HIS A 710 -15.83 3.99 10.72
CA HIS A 710 -15.07 3.28 9.70
C HIS A 710 -15.13 3.99 8.34
N LEU A 711 -13.97 4.27 7.73
CA LEU A 711 -13.80 4.90 6.40
C LEU A 711 -14.69 6.16 6.24
N SER A 712 -15.52 6.21 5.17
CA SER A 712 -16.48 7.30 4.94
C SER A 712 -17.68 7.30 5.90
N GLY A 713 -17.65 6.44 6.92
CA GLY A 713 -18.68 6.33 7.93
C GLY A 713 -19.86 5.44 7.57
N VAL A 714 -19.89 4.83 6.40
CA VAL A 714 -21.02 3.98 5.94
C VAL A 714 -21.31 2.84 6.91
N MET A 715 -20.28 2.13 7.36
CA MET A 715 -20.40 0.99 8.28
C MET A 715 -20.57 1.40 9.75
N SER A 716 -20.81 2.65 10.06
CA SER A 716 -20.90 3.15 11.43
C SER A 716 -21.95 4.24 11.61
N ARG A 717 -22.00 5.28 10.78
CA ARG A 717 -23.01 6.36 10.90
C ARG A 717 -24.46 5.90 10.68
N TYR A 718 -24.66 4.75 10.02
CA TYR A 718 -25.96 4.13 9.81
C TYR A 718 -26.35 3.16 10.93
N LEU A 719 -25.46 2.86 11.87
CA LEU A 719 -25.70 2.02 13.02
C LEU A 719 -25.90 2.89 14.25
N PRO A 720 -27.08 2.91 14.89
CA PRO A 720 -27.38 3.82 16.00
C PRO A 720 -26.35 3.78 17.12
N MET A 721 -25.96 2.60 17.59
CA MET A 721 -24.98 2.45 18.66
C MET A 721 -23.62 3.10 18.35
N LEU A 722 -23.11 2.93 17.13
CA LEU A 722 -21.82 3.52 16.74
C LEU A 722 -21.93 5.02 16.47
N ALA A 723 -23.08 5.45 15.94
CA ALA A 723 -23.37 6.87 15.74
C ALA A 723 -23.49 7.62 17.07
N GLU A 724 -24.08 7.01 18.11
CA GLU A 724 -24.15 7.58 19.47
C GLU A 724 -22.81 7.71 20.16
N MET A 725 -21.87 6.79 19.92
CA MET A 725 -20.54 6.82 20.53
C MET A 725 -19.74 8.05 20.14
N PHE A 726 -19.95 8.58 18.92
CA PHE A 726 -19.38 9.82 18.46
C PHE A 726 -20.32 10.50 17.44
N GLU A 727 -21.26 11.25 17.95
CA GLU A 727 -22.45 11.67 17.22
C GLU A 727 -22.29 12.88 16.28
N SER A 728 -21.20 13.66 16.40
CA SER A 728 -21.12 14.93 15.71
C SER A 728 -19.80 15.15 14.97
N HIS A 729 -19.89 15.66 13.74
CA HIS A 729 -18.73 16.15 13.01
C HIS A 729 -18.06 17.31 13.77
N PHE A 730 -16.73 17.31 13.82
CA PHE A 730 -15.99 18.30 14.58
C PHE A 730 -14.67 18.70 13.90
N ALA A 731 -14.17 19.85 14.28
CA ALA A 731 -12.81 20.31 14.00
C ALA A 731 -12.03 20.37 15.33
N GLU A 732 -10.98 19.57 15.44
CA GLU A 732 -10.11 19.56 16.62
C GLU A 732 -9.09 20.67 16.50
N ILE A 733 -9.09 21.58 17.49
CA ILE A 733 -8.20 22.74 17.55
C ILE A 733 -7.47 22.80 18.88
N SER A 734 -6.25 23.35 18.88
CA SER A 734 -5.50 23.55 20.10
C SER A 734 -6.14 24.62 20.98
N GLN A 735 -5.85 24.59 22.29
CA GLN A 735 -6.31 25.63 23.21
C GLN A 735 -5.71 27.01 22.87
N GLU A 736 -4.46 27.02 22.41
CA GLU A 736 -3.76 28.20 22.00
C GLU A 736 -4.48 28.88 20.83
N LEU A 737 -4.79 28.12 19.77
CA LEU A 737 -5.53 28.62 18.61
C LEU A 737 -6.95 29.05 19.01
N ALA A 738 -7.65 28.26 19.81
CA ALA A 738 -9.02 28.58 20.26
C ALA A 738 -9.07 29.89 21.00
N LYS A 739 -8.10 30.18 21.90
CA LYS A 739 -7.96 31.44 22.61
C LYS A 739 -7.66 32.61 21.67
N GLU A 740 -6.76 32.41 20.70
CA GLU A 740 -6.36 33.44 19.73
C GLU A 740 -7.52 33.91 18.86
N ILE A 741 -8.39 33.00 18.42
CA ILE A 741 -9.51 33.30 17.52
C ILE A 741 -10.88 33.35 18.21
N GLY A 742 -10.92 33.29 19.55
CA GLY A 742 -12.14 33.51 20.36
C GLY A 742 -13.18 32.38 20.23
N ILE A 743 -12.72 31.11 20.06
CA ILE A 743 -13.60 29.94 19.95
C ILE A 743 -13.60 29.17 21.27
N ALA A 744 -14.79 28.81 21.75
CA ALA A 744 -14.99 27.91 22.87
C ALA A 744 -15.26 26.46 22.41
N ASN A 745 -14.99 25.48 23.29
CA ASN A 745 -15.33 24.07 23.02
C ASN A 745 -16.84 23.93 22.81
N GLY A 746 -17.22 23.25 21.73
CA GLY A 746 -18.62 23.06 21.33
C GLY A 746 -19.21 24.15 20.44
N ASP A 747 -18.52 25.29 20.26
CA ASP A 747 -18.97 26.31 19.31
C ASP A 747 -19.10 25.72 17.89
N LYS A 748 -20.07 26.21 17.13
CA LYS A 748 -20.08 25.99 15.67
C LYS A 748 -18.93 26.78 15.05
N VAL A 749 -18.22 26.12 14.13
CA VAL A 749 -17.12 26.71 13.38
C VAL A 749 -17.24 26.38 11.90
N THR A 750 -16.85 27.32 11.06
CA THR A 750 -16.66 27.09 9.62
C THR A 750 -15.19 26.87 9.34
N VAL A 751 -14.86 25.69 8.79
CA VAL A 751 -13.53 25.39 8.25
C VAL A 751 -13.59 25.60 6.74
N SER A 752 -12.69 26.42 6.20
CA SER A 752 -12.69 26.77 4.77
C SER A 752 -11.32 26.62 4.12
N THR A 753 -11.34 26.33 2.83
CA THR A 753 -10.20 26.27 1.92
C THR A 753 -10.56 27.04 0.64
N PRO A 754 -9.63 27.29 -0.29
CA PRO A 754 -10.00 27.92 -1.58
C PRO A 754 -11.10 27.16 -2.35
N ARG A 755 -11.25 25.85 -2.08
CA ARG A 755 -12.16 24.94 -2.79
C ARG A 755 -13.55 24.86 -2.17
N GLY A 756 -13.66 25.07 -0.87
CA GLY A 756 -14.94 24.93 -0.20
C GLY A 756 -14.88 25.19 1.29
N LYS A 757 -16.03 25.00 1.93
CA LYS A 757 -16.20 25.13 3.38
C LYS A 757 -17.04 24.01 3.93
N ILE A 758 -16.85 23.73 5.23
CA ILE A 758 -17.67 22.82 6.04
C ILE A 758 -18.01 23.50 7.37
N VAL A 759 -19.14 23.12 7.95
CA VAL A 759 -19.54 23.51 9.30
C VAL A 759 -19.36 22.30 10.22
N ALA A 760 -18.72 22.53 11.37
CA ALA A 760 -18.44 21.51 12.35
C ALA A 760 -18.53 22.07 13.77
N LYS A 761 -18.51 21.22 14.79
CA LYS A 761 -18.33 21.65 16.19
C LYS A 761 -16.84 21.83 16.49
N ALA A 762 -16.45 22.86 17.20
CA ALA A 762 -15.09 23.00 17.71
C ALA A 762 -14.85 21.98 18.83
N MET A 763 -13.82 21.17 18.69
CA MET A 763 -13.30 20.33 19.77
C MET A 763 -11.97 20.93 20.23
N VAL A 764 -12.00 21.68 21.32
CA VAL A 764 -10.81 22.33 21.88
C VAL A 764 -10.07 21.36 22.79
N THR A 765 -8.83 21.01 22.43
CA THR A 765 -8.08 19.98 23.15
C THR A 765 -6.62 20.37 23.41
N HIS A 766 -5.96 19.58 24.27
CA HIS A 766 -4.49 19.60 24.46
C HIS A 766 -3.76 18.63 23.51
N ARG A 767 -4.48 17.85 22.70
CA ARG A 767 -3.92 16.79 21.87
C ARG A 767 -3.17 17.31 20.66
N LEU A 768 -3.59 18.45 20.13
CA LEU A 768 -2.85 19.21 19.12
C LEU A 768 -2.20 20.42 19.78
N LYS A 769 -0.99 20.74 19.36
CA LYS A 769 -0.24 21.90 19.81
C LYS A 769 0.33 22.65 18.61
N PRO A 770 0.52 23.97 18.72
CA PRO A 770 1.20 24.74 17.68
C PRO A 770 2.66 24.32 17.58
N PHE A 771 3.22 24.41 16.37
CA PHE A 771 4.62 24.15 16.07
C PHE A 771 5.40 25.45 15.96
N GLN A 772 6.65 25.42 16.40
CA GLN A 772 7.61 26.50 16.14
C GLN A 772 8.43 26.14 14.89
N ILE A 773 8.18 26.82 13.78
CA ILE A 773 8.76 26.55 12.47
C ILE A 773 9.54 27.79 12.01
N ASP A 774 10.86 27.72 12.01
CA ASP A 774 11.75 28.83 11.61
C ASP A 774 11.36 30.16 12.30
N GLY A 775 11.12 30.11 13.61
CA GLY A 775 10.75 31.28 14.43
C GLY A 775 9.30 31.76 14.30
N LYS A 776 8.44 31.01 13.60
CA LYS A 776 7.02 31.31 13.46
C LYS A 776 6.16 30.25 14.15
N THR A 777 5.07 30.69 14.78
CA THR A 777 4.05 29.76 15.28
C THR A 777 3.18 29.28 14.13
N VAL A 778 3.09 27.97 13.93
CA VAL A 778 2.25 27.32 12.93
C VAL A 778 1.21 26.48 13.66
N HIS A 779 -0.06 26.87 13.52
CA HIS A 779 -1.17 26.09 14.05
C HIS A 779 -1.57 24.99 13.08
N GLN A 780 -1.97 23.84 13.65
CA GLN A 780 -2.51 22.72 12.91
C GLN A 780 -3.84 22.32 13.53
N ILE A 781 -4.82 22.03 12.67
CA ILE A 781 -6.13 21.51 13.07
C ILE A 781 -6.31 20.11 12.54
N GLY A 782 -7.19 19.35 13.20
CA GLY A 782 -7.55 17.99 12.80
C GLY A 782 -9.03 17.88 12.47
N VAL A 783 -9.38 17.23 11.36
CA VAL A 783 -10.78 17.03 10.99
C VAL A 783 -10.98 15.57 10.60
N PRO A 784 -11.87 14.83 11.27
CA PRO A 784 -12.24 13.48 10.82
C PRO A 784 -13.06 13.55 9.55
N TRP A 785 -12.94 12.51 8.69
CA TRP A 785 -13.54 12.53 7.36
C TRP A 785 -14.70 11.52 7.18
N HIS A 786 -15.34 11.13 8.28
CA HIS A 786 -16.37 10.09 8.30
C HIS A 786 -17.79 10.59 7.97
N TRP A 787 -18.05 11.91 7.93
CA TRP A 787 -19.39 12.48 7.80
C TRP A 787 -19.80 12.75 6.36
N GLY A 788 -21.08 12.63 6.12
CA GLY A 788 -21.79 12.96 4.89
C GLY A 788 -23.23 13.37 5.20
N TRP A 789 -24.05 13.65 4.20
CA TRP A 789 -25.43 14.12 4.39
C TRP A 789 -26.43 13.02 4.80
N LYS A 790 -26.03 11.77 4.83
CA LYS A 790 -26.84 10.65 5.28
C LYS A 790 -26.33 10.11 6.62
N GLY A 791 -27.23 9.44 7.35
CA GLY A 791 -26.95 8.85 8.65
C GLY A 791 -28.23 8.30 9.27
N VAL A 792 -28.25 8.10 10.58
CA VAL A 792 -29.44 7.68 11.34
C VAL A 792 -30.38 8.87 11.52
N ASP A 793 -31.64 8.75 11.10
CA ASP A 793 -32.61 9.86 11.12
C ASP A 793 -32.92 10.37 12.54
N SER A 794 -32.95 9.46 13.52
CA SER A 794 -33.17 9.80 14.94
C SER A 794 -31.95 10.46 15.60
N LEU A 795 -30.79 10.48 14.93
CA LEU A 795 -29.54 11.05 15.41
C LEU A 795 -29.02 12.10 14.42
N PRO A 796 -29.53 13.33 14.43
CA PRO A 796 -29.15 14.36 13.46
C PRO A 796 -27.65 14.62 13.37
N GLY A 797 -26.90 14.46 14.46
CA GLY A 797 -25.44 14.62 14.48
C GLY A 797 -24.67 13.55 13.73
N SER A 798 -25.30 12.39 13.41
CA SER A 798 -24.72 11.39 12.53
C SER A 798 -24.59 11.87 11.07
N LYS A 799 -25.23 12.97 10.72
CA LYS A 799 -25.14 13.66 9.43
C LYS A 799 -24.24 14.89 9.58
N GLY A 800 -23.56 15.27 8.52
CA GLY A 800 -22.68 16.45 8.54
C GLY A 800 -22.08 16.75 7.17
N ASP A 801 -21.32 17.82 7.11
CA ASP A 801 -20.62 18.22 5.89
C ASP A 801 -19.47 17.28 5.58
N ILE A 802 -19.09 17.22 4.32
CA ILE A 802 -18.07 16.30 3.82
C ILE A 802 -16.69 16.94 3.91
N THR A 803 -15.82 16.41 4.77
CA THR A 803 -14.45 16.92 4.95
C THR A 803 -13.67 16.97 3.63
N ASN A 804 -13.86 15.99 2.75
CA ASN A 804 -13.16 15.92 1.47
C ASN A 804 -13.61 16.98 0.43
N ASP A 805 -14.63 17.78 0.72
CA ASP A 805 -14.96 18.99 -0.04
C ASP A 805 -13.90 20.10 0.13
N LEU A 806 -13.06 19.98 1.15
CA LEU A 806 -11.95 20.89 1.41
C LEU A 806 -10.67 20.51 0.66
N SER A 807 -10.52 19.23 0.25
CA SER A 807 -9.28 18.73 -0.32
C SER A 807 -9.16 19.02 -1.82
N ALA A 808 -7.91 19.05 -2.31
CA ALA A 808 -7.60 19.29 -3.72
C ALA A 808 -7.53 17.98 -4.53
N THR A 809 -7.66 18.08 -5.86
CA THR A 809 -7.32 17.01 -6.79
C THR A 809 -5.84 17.15 -7.16
N VAL A 810 -4.98 16.61 -6.29
CA VAL A 810 -3.53 16.59 -6.44
C VAL A 810 -3.01 15.20 -6.04
N ALA A 811 -1.88 14.78 -6.58
CA ALA A 811 -1.36 13.44 -6.31
C ALA A 811 0.16 13.30 -6.38
N ASP A 812 0.64 12.24 -5.74
CA ASP A 812 1.97 11.67 -5.91
C ASP A 812 2.19 11.26 -7.38
N PRO A 813 3.36 11.53 -7.97
CA PRO A 813 3.62 11.27 -9.38
C PRO A 813 3.84 9.79 -9.73
N THR A 814 4.00 8.91 -8.74
CA THR A 814 4.33 7.50 -8.96
C THR A 814 3.10 6.61 -8.91
N VAL A 815 2.25 6.77 -7.89
CA VAL A 815 1.05 5.94 -7.67
C VAL A 815 -0.25 6.73 -7.66
N TYR A 816 -0.18 8.04 -7.86
CA TYR A 816 -1.32 8.95 -7.94
C TYR A 816 -2.21 8.96 -6.68
N ILE A 817 -1.61 8.70 -5.51
CA ILE A 817 -2.29 8.87 -4.23
C ILE A 817 -2.50 10.35 -3.93
N GLN A 818 -3.66 10.70 -3.40
CA GLN A 818 -4.04 12.08 -3.06
C GLN A 818 -3.22 12.66 -1.89
N GLU A 819 -3.22 14.01 -1.79
CA GLU A 819 -2.75 14.71 -0.60
C GLU A 819 -3.95 15.17 0.25
N THR A 820 -4.14 14.54 1.40
CA THR A 820 -5.21 14.87 2.35
C THR A 820 -4.72 14.96 3.79
N LYS A 821 -3.39 14.92 4.01
CA LYS A 821 -2.78 14.97 5.34
C LYS A 821 -2.09 16.30 5.66
N ALA A 822 -1.87 17.14 4.64
CA ALA A 822 -1.26 18.45 4.84
C ALA A 822 -1.70 19.42 3.75
N PHE A 823 -2.65 20.31 4.06
CA PHE A 823 -3.08 21.40 3.18
C PHE A 823 -3.51 22.59 4.04
N MET A 824 -3.86 23.74 3.45
CA MET A 824 -4.11 24.96 4.18
C MET A 824 -5.60 25.25 4.33
N CYS A 825 -5.98 25.82 5.49
CA CYS A 825 -7.35 26.21 5.77
C CYS A 825 -7.45 27.46 6.64
N ASN A 826 -8.67 27.94 6.80
CA ASN A 826 -9.07 28.91 7.82
C ASN A 826 -10.15 28.31 8.72
N VAL A 827 -10.24 28.80 9.95
CA VAL A 827 -11.29 28.45 10.92
C VAL A 827 -11.89 29.75 11.47
N LYS A 828 -13.21 29.87 11.37
CA LYS A 828 -13.96 31.01 11.89
C LYS A 828 -15.10 30.57 12.78
N LYS A 829 -15.41 31.33 13.82
CA LYS A 829 -16.56 31.08 14.68
C LYS A 829 -17.85 31.28 13.90
N GLY A 830 -18.82 30.41 14.13
CA GLY A 830 -20.15 30.48 13.53
C GLY A 830 -20.23 29.77 12.16
N GLU A 831 -21.40 29.91 11.58
CA GLU A 831 -21.72 29.46 10.22
C GLU A 831 -21.59 30.65 9.28
N VAL A 832 -20.47 30.73 8.53
CA VAL A 832 -20.08 31.92 7.74
C VAL A 832 -20.04 31.60 6.25
#